data_d7cad0f4ebe36430113e546166486467
#
_entry.id   d7cad0f4ebe36430113e546166486467
#
_cell.length_a   1.000
_cell.length_b   1.000
_cell.length_c   1.000
_cell.angle_alpha   90.00
_cell.angle_beta   90.00
_cell.angle_gamma   90.00
#
_symmetry.space_group_name_H-M   'P 1'
#
loop_
_entity.id
_entity.type
_entity.pdbx_description
1 polymer ?
#
loop_
_entity_poly.entity_id
_entity_poly.type
_entity_poly.pdbx_seq_one_letter_code
_entity_poly.pdbx_strand_id
1 'polypeptide(L)'
;MTIGPAARRPATCKGEQLDYYRFAPPLASMETFYLDLLRSCAALPHVAAVHAHIARAHPTASLFLRNFLLHAYCRLGAPHHAARLLDEMPRRNAVSYNLLIAAYTRAGLPGRALATFARARDAAGFRVDRFTYAAALAACSRALDVRTGKAVHAMAVLDGLGNGVFLSNSLASMYAACGEMGEARRVFDAAEEHDDVSWNSLLSGYVRASAREETLKVFSLMCHHGIGWNSFALGSIIKCCASGGDVGGHIAEAVHGCVVKAGLDADLFLASAMIDMYAKRGALINAVALFKLVPDPNVIVFNAMIAGFSRDEAAVGKEVIREALSLYSEMQSRGMQPSEFTFSSILCACNLAGELGFGKQIHGQVLKHSFQDDDYIGSALIDLYSDSGCMEDGYRCFRSLPKQDIVTWTSMISGCVQNELFEKALRLFHELIRYGLKPDLFTMSSVMNACASLAVARTGEQIQCLAIKSGFNQFTAMGNSFIHMCARSGDVDAVTRRFQEMESRDVVSWSALISSHAHHGCARDALRIFNEMMDAKVAPNEITFLSVLTACSHGGLVDEGLRYYEIMNNEYGLSPTIKHCTCVVDLLGRAGRLADAEAFIRDSAFHNDAVVWRSLLASCRIHGDMERGQLVADRIMDLEPASSASYVILYNMYLDAGEVSLASKTRDLMKERGVKKEPGLSWIELRSGVHSFVAGDKSHPESNAIYKKLAEMLSKIEKLSGTDSASTESDGVYSREQNLVGCHSEKLAVAFGMFHLPQSAPIRVMKNLRVCRDCHSTMKLISGSENREIILRDGIRFHHFRGGSCSCGDYW
;
A
#
# COMPACT_ATOMS: atom_id res chain seq x y z
N MET A 1 27.66 -56.37 11.62
CA MET A 1 28.71 -56.28 10.63
C MET A 1 28.37 -55.12 9.74
N THR A 2 28.82 -54.11 10.07
CA THR A 2 29.34 -52.79 9.72
C THR A 2 30.01 -52.74 8.35
N ILE A 3 29.59 -51.87 7.45
CA ILE A 3 30.48 -51.15 6.55
C ILE A 3 29.79 -49.79 6.21
N GLY A 4 30.37 -48.69 6.68
CA GLY A 4 29.98 -47.35 6.39
C GLY A 4 30.55 -46.81 5.05
N PRO A 5 30.01 -45.76 4.47
CA PRO A 5 30.51 -45.19 3.23
C PRO A 5 31.67 -44.22 3.51
N ALA A 6 32.78 -44.45 2.80
CA ALA A 6 33.99 -43.63 2.82
C ALA A 6 33.76 -42.29 2.08
N ALA A 7 34.08 -41.19 2.75
CA ALA A 7 34.20 -39.87 2.18
C ALA A 7 35.33 -39.81 1.14
N ARG A 8 35.02 -39.47 -0.10
CA ARG A 8 36.03 -39.12 -1.10
C ARG A 8 36.46 -37.67 -0.94
N ARG A 9 37.71 -37.47 -0.51
CA ARG A 9 38.41 -36.19 -0.55
C ARG A 9 38.73 -35.83 -2.02
N PRO A 10 38.70 -34.58 -2.43
CA PRO A 10 39.14 -34.20 -3.77
C PRO A 10 40.65 -34.33 -3.87
N ALA A 11 41.09 -34.96 -4.94
CA ALA A 11 42.50 -35.18 -5.26
C ALA A 11 43.19 -33.83 -5.57
N THR A 12 44.25 -33.54 -4.83
CA THR A 12 45.23 -32.50 -5.16
C THR A 12 46.01 -32.92 -6.40
N CYS A 13 45.80 -32.21 -7.51
CA CYS A 13 46.68 -32.32 -8.67
C CYS A 13 48.07 -31.80 -8.31
N LYS A 14 49.01 -32.67 -8.04
CA LYS A 14 50.44 -32.42 -8.12
C LYS A 14 50.81 -32.24 -9.59
N GLY A 15 51.66 -31.24 -9.85
CA GLY A 15 52.13 -30.92 -11.21
C GLY A 15 52.85 -32.11 -11.87
N GLU A 16 52.24 -32.63 -12.89
CA GLU A 16 52.93 -33.36 -13.93
C GLU A 16 53.21 -32.40 -15.07
N GLN A 17 54.48 -32.12 -15.27
CA GLN A 17 54.99 -31.47 -16.49
C GLN A 17 54.55 -32.33 -17.68
N LEU A 18 53.59 -31.84 -18.46
CA LEU A 18 53.21 -32.43 -19.74
C LEU A 18 54.31 -32.19 -20.76
N ASP A 19 55.11 -33.20 -20.96
CA ASP A 19 55.93 -33.38 -22.19
C ASP A 19 54.98 -33.67 -23.36
N TYR A 20 54.28 -32.64 -23.86
CA TYR A 20 53.43 -32.70 -25.07
C TYR A 20 54.07 -31.95 -26.26
N TYR A 21 55.34 -32.12 -26.52
CA TYR A 21 55.98 -31.56 -27.70
C TYR A 21 56.54 -32.70 -28.55
N ARG A 22 55.65 -33.52 -29.20
CA ARG A 22 56.10 -34.37 -30.30
C ARG A 22 55.08 -34.78 -31.34
N PHE A 23 53.90 -34.22 -31.46
CA PHE A 23 53.09 -34.33 -32.70
C PHE A 23 52.13 -33.15 -32.71
N ALA A 24 52.47 -32.06 -33.38
CA ALA A 24 51.55 -31.00 -33.73
C ALA A 24 50.56 -31.55 -34.78
N PRO A 25 49.29 -31.75 -34.49
CA PRO A 25 48.31 -32.12 -35.50
C PRO A 25 48.11 -30.95 -36.49
N PRO A 26 47.62 -31.19 -37.71
CA PRO A 26 47.42 -30.13 -38.70
C PRO A 26 46.52 -29.05 -38.10
N LEU A 27 46.77 -27.77 -38.46
CA LEU A 27 46.13 -26.57 -37.88
C LEU A 27 44.60 -26.71 -37.69
N ALA A 28 43.89 -27.39 -38.62
CA ALA A 28 42.44 -27.65 -38.54
C ALA A 28 42.06 -28.60 -37.38
N SER A 29 42.90 -29.54 -36.98
CA SER A 29 42.64 -30.46 -35.85
C SER A 29 42.90 -29.79 -34.50
N MET A 30 43.80 -28.82 -34.46
CA MET A 30 44.06 -28.04 -33.23
C MET A 30 42.94 -27.02 -32.94
N GLU A 31 42.42 -26.39 -33.95
CA GLU A 31 41.26 -25.49 -33.72
C GLU A 31 40.00 -26.22 -33.20
N THR A 32 39.69 -27.40 -33.75
CA THR A 32 38.63 -28.27 -33.23
C THR A 32 38.82 -28.66 -31.76
N PHE A 33 40.06 -29.00 -31.39
CA PHE A 33 40.38 -29.29 -29.97
C PHE A 33 40.11 -28.09 -29.07
N TYR A 34 40.49 -26.86 -29.40
CA TYR A 34 40.22 -25.69 -28.61
C TYR A 34 38.72 -25.37 -28.56
N LEU A 35 37.96 -25.58 -29.63
CA LEU A 35 36.51 -25.39 -29.67
C LEU A 35 35.82 -26.34 -28.66
N ASP A 36 36.20 -27.62 -28.66
CA ASP A 36 35.61 -28.59 -27.74
C ASP A 36 36.01 -28.31 -26.28
N LEU A 37 37.24 -27.89 -26.04
CA LEU A 37 37.71 -27.46 -24.75
C LEU A 37 36.94 -26.23 -24.24
N LEU A 38 36.71 -25.23 -25.08
CA LEU A 38 35.91 -24.03 -24.72
C LEU A 38 34.42 -24.36 -24.50
N ARG A 39 33.88 -25.36 -25.21
CA ARG A 39 32.50 -25.86 -24.96
C ARG A 39 32.38 -26.49 -23.58
N SER A 40 33.39 -27.25 -23.15
CA SER A 40 33.42 -27.94 -21.87
C SER A 40 33.72 -27.02 -20.68
N CYS A 41 34.23 -25.79 -20.90
CA CYS A 41 34.56 -24.85 -19.83
C CYS A 41 33.32 -24.40 -19.08
N ALA A 42 33.21 -24.75 -17.78
CA ALA A 42 32.11 -24.34 -16.89
C ALA A 42 32.45 -23.13 -16.01
N ALA A 43 33.71 -22.70 -15.92
CA ALA A 43 34.18 -21.62 -15.07
C ALA A 43 35.12 -20.65 -15.78
N LEU A 44 35.10 -19.39 -15.36
CA LEU A 44 35.90 -18.30 -15.93
C LEU A 44 37.45 -18.59 -15.92
N PRO A 45 38.04 -19.13 -14.82
CA PRO A 45 39.45 -19.46 -14.80
C PRO A 45 39.88 -20.46 -15.89
N HIS A 46 39.01 -21.41 -16.26
CA HIS A 46 39.28 -22.38 -17.29
C HIS A 46 39.35 -21.70 -18.67
N VAL A 47 38.38 -20.80 -18.98
CA VAL A 47 38.40 -20.03 -20.22
C VAL A 47 39.65 -19.14 -20.28
N ALA A 48 40.05 -18.52 -19.17
CA ALA A 48 41.25 -17.69 -19.11
C ALA A 48 42.52 -18.49 -19.33
N ALA A 49 42.60 -19.72 -18.81
CA ALA A 49 43.76 -20.61 -19.06
C ALA A 49 43.84 -21.03 -20.53
N VAL A 50 42.72 -21.39 -21.15
CA VAL A 50 42.64 -21.71 -22.59
C VAL A 50 43.00 -20.50 -23.43
N HIS A 51 42.52 -19.30 -23.08
CA HIS A 51 42.89 -18.05 -23.73
C HIS A 51 44.41 -17.81 -23.70
N ALA A 52 45.01 -17.91 -22.51
CA ALA A 52 46.44 -17.71 -22.36
C ALA A 52 47.26 -18.73 -23.16
N HIS A 53 46.77 -19.95 -23.30
CA HIS A 53 47.42 -20.99 -24.13
C HIS A 53 47.29 -20.67 -25.62
N ILE A 54 46.11 -20.30 -26.10
CA ILE A 54 45.88 -19.88 -27.49
C ILE A 54 46.75 -18.68 -27.84
N ALA A 55 46.85 -17.67 -26.98
CA ALA A 55 47.66 -16.48 -27.21
C ALA A 55 49.16 -16.79 -27.36
N ARG A 56 49.69 -17.80 -26.62
CA ARG A 56 51.07 -18.20 -26.68
C ARG A 56 51.38 -19.15 -27.81
N ALA A 57 50.53 -20.19 -27.98
CA ALA A 57 50.79 -21.28 -28.93
C ALA A 57 50.30 -20.93 -30.35
N HIS A 58 49.27 -20.10 -30.49
CA HIS A 58 48.63 -19.80 -31.78
C HIS A 58 48.29 -18.31 -31.94
N PRO A 59 49.29 -17.42 -32.00
CA PRO A 59 49.07 -15.98 -32.14
C PRO A 59 48.30 -15.60 -33.43
N THR A 60 48.32 -16.49 -34.46
CA THR A 60 47.60 -16.35 -35.71
C THR A 60 46.24 -17.07 -35.74
N ALA A 61 45.68 -17.40 -34.55
CA ALA A 61 44.36 -18.07 -34.42
C ALA A 61 43.33 -17.46 -35.34
N SER A 62 42.46 -18.30 -35.93
CA SER A 62 41.44 -17.87 -36.87
C SER A 62 40.42 -16.92 -36.18
N LEU A 63 39.80 -16.07 -37.01
CA LEU A 63 38.72 -15.19 -36.54
C LEU A 63 37.57 -16.00 -35.87
N PHE A 64 37.31 -17.19 -36.38
CA PHE A 64 36.31 -18.10 -35.85
C PHE A 64 36.63 -18.56 -34.45
N LEU A 65 37.84 -19.01 -34.18
CA LEU A 65 38.28 -19.45 -32.85
C LEU A 65 38.27 -18.28 -31.84
N ARG A 66 38.67 -17.08 -32.27
CA ARG A 66 38.63 -15.87 -31.45
C ARG A 66 37.19 -15.45 -31.09
N ASN A 67 36.28 -15.52 -32.04
CA ASN A 67 34.85 -15.28 -31.80
C ASN A 67 34.28 -16.35 -30.86
N PHE A 68 34.70 -17.58 -30.94
CA PHE A 68 34.25 -18.64 -30.04
C PHE A 68 34.78 -18.43 -28.62
N LEU A 69 36.01 -17.97 -28.47
CA LEU A 69 36.59 -17.58 -27.19
C LEU A 69 35.82 -16.36 -26.58
N LEU A 70 35.51 -15.37 -27.44
CA LEU A 70 34.71 -14.23 -27.03
C LEU A 70 33.30 -14.67 -26.56
N HIS A 71 32.69 -15.62 -27.30
CA HIS A 71 31.40 -16.22 -26.91
C HIS A 71 31.50 -16.94 -25.54
N ALA A 72 32.61 -17.68 -25.29
CA ALA A 72 32.82 -18.37 -24.01
C ALA A 72 32.87 -17.39 -22.83
N TYR A 73 33.57 -16.27 -22.95
CA TYR A 73 33.55 -15.19 -21.94
C TYR A 73 32.15 -14.58 -21.75
N CYS A 74 31.43 -14.34 -22.85
CA CYS A 74 30.08 -13.81 -22.81
C CYS A 74 29.08 -14.77 -22.16
N ARG A 75 29.23 -16.08 -22.38
CA ARG A 75 28.42 -17.14 -21.78
C ARG A 75 28.58 -17.22 -20.28
N LEU A 76 29.79 -17.02 -19.78
CA LEU A 76 30.10 -17.07 -18.35
C LEU A 76 29.94 -15.73 -17.64
N GLY A 77 29.24 -14.78 -18.24
CA GLY A 77 28.91 -13.50 -17.60
C GLY A 77 30.10 -12.56 -17.38
N ALA A 78 31.14 -12.66 -18.19
CA ALA A 78 32.35 -11.85 -18.08
C ALA A 78 32.54 -10.88 -19.28
N PRO A 79 31.62 -9.93 -19.52
CA PRO A 79 31.66 -9.06 -20.70
C PRO A 79 32.90 -8.14 -20.73
N HIS A 80 33.51 -7.85 -19.57
CA HIS A 80 34.72 -7.06 -19.52
C HIS A 80 35.92 -7.78 -20.09
N HIS A 81 36.07 -9.09 -19.88
CA HIS A 81 37.12 -9.91 -20.48
C HIS A 81 36.90 -10.07 -22.00
N ALA A 82 35.63 -10.23 -22.40
CA ALA A 82 35.25 -10.26 -23.80
C ALA A 82 35.59 -8.93 -24.51
N ALA A 83 35.40 -7.78 -23.87
CA ALA A 83 35.76 -6.47 -24.42
C ALA A 83 37.25 -6.32 -24.62
N ARG A 84 38.08 -6.71 -23.65
CA ARG A 84 39.55 -6.72 -23.81
C ARG A 84 40.00 -7.60 -24.97
N LEU A 85 39.43 -8.82 -25.05
CA LEU A 85 39.73 -9.71 -26.18
C LEU A 85 39.33 -9.08 -27.51
N LEU A 86 38.16 -8.43 -27.60
CA LEU A 86 37.76 -7.72 -28.82
C LEU A 86 38.76 -6.62 -29.20
N ASP A 87 39.30 -5.88 -28.22
CA ASP A 87 40.30 -4.84 -28.45
C ASP A 87 41.65 -5.39 -28.93
N GLU A 88 42.02 -6.60 -28.52
CA GLU A 88 43.24 -7.32 -28.94
C GLU A 88 43.11 -8.02 -30.30
N MET A 89 41.86 -8.21 -30.81
CA MET A 89 41.64 -8.88 -32.11
C MET A 89 42.10 -8.01 -33.27
N PRO A 90 43.01 -8.53 -34.16
CA PRO A 90 43.48 -7.77 -35.32
C PRO A 90 42.43 -7.64 -36.42
N ARG A 91 41.51 -8.61 -36.52
CA ARG A 91 40.36 -8.59 -37.44
C ARG A 91 39.11 -8.82 -36.63
N ARG A 92 38.06 -8.05 -36.94
CA ARG A 92 36.77 -8.08 -36.25
C ARG A 92 35.67 -8.15 -37.31
N ASN A 93 34.58 -8.85 -37.05
CA ASN A 93 33.43 -8.90 -37.93
C ASN A 93 32.13 -8.62 -37.15
N ALA A 94 30.96 -8.63 -37.81
CA ALA A 94 29.66 -8.43 -37.21
C ALA A 94 29.43 -9.34 -36.01
N VAL A 95 29.79 -10.61 -36.12
CA VAL A 95 29.63 -11.59 -35.03
C VAL A 95 30.40 -11.17 -33.77
N SER A 96 31.63 -10.65 -33.93
CA SER A 96 32.47 -10.20 -32.82
C SER A 96 31.77 -9.08 -32.02
N TYR A 97 31.24 -8.08 -32.71
CA TYR A 97 30.52 -6.95 -32.08
C TYR A 97 29.18 -7.40 -31.52
N ASN A 98 28.41 -8.21 -32.25
CA ASN A 98 27.08 -8.69 -31.83
C ASN A 98 27.14 -9.49 -30.53
N LEU A 99 28.16 -10.37 -30.40
CA LEU A 99 28.39 -11.13 -29.17
C LEU A 99 28.61 -10.21 -27.95
N LEU A 100 29.42 -9.16 -28.10
CA LEU A 100 29.73 -8.24 -27.01
C LEU A 100 28.54 -7.33 -26.70
N ILE A 101 27.82 -6.81 -27.70
CA ILE A 101 26.61 -6.01 -27.52
C ILE A 101 25.56 -6.82 -26.74
N ALA A 102 25.32 -8.06 -27.17
CA ALA A 102 24.38 -8.94 -26.50
C ALA A 102 24.80 -9.30 -25.05
N ALA A 103 26.11 -9.47 -24.82
CA ALA A 103 26.65 -9.76 -23.50
C ALA A 103 26.48 -8.56 -22.53
N TYR A 104 26.78 -7.35 -22.97
CA TYR A 104 26.54 -6.14 -22.18
C TYR A 104 25.06 -5.92 -21.90
N THR A 105 24.20 -6.16 -22.88
CA THR A 105 22.75 -6.06 -22.72
C THR A 105 22.25 -7.05 -21.66
N ARG A 106 22.69 -8.32 -21.70
CA ARG A 106 22.34 -9.33 -20.69
C ARG A 106 22.88 -9.00 -19.31
N ALA A 107 24.09 -8.42 -19.23
CA ALA A 107 24.69 -7.99 -17.96
C ALA A 107 24.07 -6.71 -17.35
N GLY A 108 23.01 -6.15 -17.95
CA GLY A 108 22.37 -4.93 -17.44
C GLY A 108 23.21 -3.66 -17.66
N LEU A 109 24.09 -3.65 -18.66
CA LEU A 109 24.96 -2.52 -19.01
C LEU A 109 24.64 -1.97 -20.41
N PRO A 110 23.39 -1.50 -20.65
CA PRO A 110 22.95 -1.10 -21.99
C PRO A 110 23.75 0.07 -22.58
N GLY A 111 24.21 1.00 -21.75
CA GLY A 111 25.04 2.10 -22.22
C GLY A 111 26.36 1.63 -22.83
N ARG A 112 27.00 0.57 -22.28
CA ARG A 112 28.20 -0.04 -22.89
C ARG A 112 27.89 -0.82 -24.14
N ALA A 113 26.72 -1.45 -24.21
CA ALA A 113 26.25 -2.12 -25.43
C ALA A 113 26.10 -1.11 -26.57
N LEU A 114 25.45 0.03 -26.33
CA LEU A 114 25.26 1.10 -27.31
C LEU A 114 26.59 1.78 -27.72
N ALA A 115 27.52 1.98 -26.79
CA ALA A 115 28.85 2.46 -27.10
C ALA A 115 29.63 1.44 -28.01
N THR A 116 29.42 0.14 -27.79
CA THR A 116 30.03 -0.91 -28.65
C THR A 116 29.39 -0.92 -30.05
N PHE A 117 28.09 -0.67 -30.15
CA PHE A 117 27.38 -0.49 -31.44
C PHE A 117 27.94 0.72 -32.22
N ALA A 118 28.11 1.88 -31.55
CA ALA A 118 28.69 3.07 -32.16
C ALA A 118 30.11 2.77 -32.71
N ARG A 119 30.98 2.11 -31.91
CA ARG A 119 32.32 1.66 -32.33
C ARG A 119 32.28 0.71 -33.53
N ALA A 120 31.28 -0.18 -33.59
CA ALA A 120 31.11 -1.09 -34.71
C ALA A 120 30.80 -0.32 -36.01
N ARG A 121 30.01 0.72 -35.93
CA ARG A 121 29.60 1.55 -37.05
C ARG A 121 30.71 2.45 -37.55
N ASP A 122 31.52 2.99 -36.62
CA ASP A 122 32.66 3.86 -36.95
C ASP A 122 33.88 3.09 -37.48
N ALA A 123 33.86 1.74 -37.40
CA ALA A 123 35.00 0.91 -37.85
C ALA A 123 35.12 0.92 -39.38
N ALA A 124 36.26 1.37 -39.89
CA ALA A 124 36.52 1.48 -41.30
C ALA A 124 36.41 0.12 -42.03
N GLY A 125 35.65 0.07 -43.12
CA GLY A 125 35.47 -1.15 -43.94
C GLY A 125 34.48 -2.16 -43.37
N PHE A 126 33.73 -1.80 -42.35
CA PHE A 126 32.69 -2.64 -41.71
C PHE A 126 31.28 -2.16 -42.06
N ARG A 127 30.43 -3.06 -42.55
CA ARG A 127 29.00 -2.81 -42.71
C ARG A 127 28.22 -3.47 -41.57
N VAL A 128 27.43 -2.69 -40.86
CA VAL A 128 26.53 -3.15 -39.82
C VAL A 128 25.44 -4.02 -40.47
N ASP A 129 25.17 -5.17 -39.93
CA ASP A 129 24.13 -6.08 -40.42
C ASP A 129 22.85 -5.97 -39.59
N ARG A 130 21.79 -6.62 -40.07
CA ARG A 130 20.47 -6.66 -39.40
C ARG A 130 20.57 -7.18 -37.95
N PHE A 131 21.49 -8.09 -37.67
CA PHE A 131 21.67 -8.66 -36.33
C PHE A 131 22.35 -7.68 -35.37
N THR A 132 23.25 -6.84 -35.87
CA THR A 132 23.89 -5.77 -35.10
C THR A 132 22.84 -4.70 -34.70
N TYR A 133 21.97 -4.31 -35.64
CA TYR A 133 20.87 -3.40 -35.36
C TYR A 133 19.89 -3.98 -34.33
N ALA A 134 19.51 -5.26 -34.49
CA ALA A 134 18.62 -5.92 -33.52
C ALA A 134 19.23 -5.98 -32.12
N ALA A 135 20.54 -6.25 -32.01
CA ALA A 135 21.24 -6.24 -30.73
C ALA A 135 21.28 -4.84 -30.07
N ALA A 136 21.47 -3.79 -30.89
CA ALA A 136 21.40 -2.41 -30.42
C ALA A 136 19.98 -2.02 -29.96
N LEU A 137 18.93 -2.39 -30.70
CA LEU A 137 17.54 -2.19 -30.35
C LEU A 137 17.17 -2.91 -29.06
N ALA A 138 17.67 -4.14 -28.86
CA ALA A 138 17.50 -4.86 -27.60
C ALA A 138 18.18 -4.13 -26.41
N ALA A 139 19.32 -3.47 -26.64
CA ALA A 139 19.95 -2.63 -25.61
C ALA A 139 19.11 -1.37 -25.31
N CYS A 140 18.54 -0.72 -26.33
CA CYS A 140 17.61 0.41 -26.16
C CYS A 140 16.37 0.00 -25.36
N SER A 141 15.78 -1.17 -25.65
CA SER A 141 14.64 -1.73 -24.91
C SER A 141 14.93 -1.89 -23.42
N ARG A 142 16.13 -2.41 -23.09
CA ARG A 142 16.54 -2.58 -21.68
C ARG A 142 16.88 -1.27 -20.98
N ALA A 143 17.35 -0.28 -21.74
CA ALA A 143 17.60 1.06 -21.21
C ALA A 143 16.33 1.92 -21.11
N LEU A 144 15.22 1.49 -21.73
CA LEU A 144 14.01 2.28 -21.95
C LEU A 144 14.31 3.62 -22.64
N ASP A 145 15.35 3.65 -23.52
CA ASP A 145 15.83 4.83 -24.22
C ASP A 145 15.21 4.91 -25.63
N VAL A 146 14.04 5.52 -25.69
CA VAL A 146 13.31 5.72 -26.94
C VAL A 146 14.06 6.65 -27.90
N ARG A 147 14.82 7.63 -27.41
CA ARG A 147 15.55 8.58 -28.27
C ARG A 147 16.63 7.89 -29.05
N THR A 148 17.47 7.13 -28.38
CA THR A 148 18.53 6.32 -29.04
C THR A 148 17.88 5.25 -29.92
N GLY A 149 16.76 4.64 -29.49
CA GLY A 149 15.98 3.69 -30.29
C GLY A 149 15.51 4.27 -31.63
N LYS A 150 14.94 5.49 -31.62
CA LYS A 150 14.55 6.24 -32.84
C LYS A 150 15.74 6.55 -33.74
N ALA A 151 16.88 6.90 -33.18
CA ALA A 151 18.11 7.13 -33.95
C ALA A 151 18.60 5.85 -34.60
N VAL A 152 18.63 4.72 -33.88
CA VAL A 152 18.99 3.39 -34.42
C VAL A 152 18.04 2.95 -35.54
N HIS A 153 16.72 3.20 -35.37
CA HIS A 153 15.72 2.96 -36.43
C HIS A 153 16.01 3.77 -37.71
N ALA A 154 16.21 5.07 -37.55
CA ALA A 154 16.53 5.95 -38.69
C ALA A 154 17.79 5.49 -39.42
N MET A 155 18.84 5.07 -38.69
CA MET A 155 20.07 4.54 -39.26
C MET A 155 19.81 3.24 -40.02
N ALA A 156 18.99 2.31 -39.50
CA ALA A 156 18.66 1.07 -40.15
C ALA A 156 17.88 1.28 -41.46
N VAL A 157 17.01 2.29 -41.52
CA VAL A 157 16.28 2.68 -42.72
C VAL A 157 17.23 3.26 -43.78
N LEU A 158 18.16 4.14 -43.35
CA LEU A 158 19.17 4.72 -44.24
C LEU A 158 20.12 3.68 -44.85
N ASP A 159 20.43 2.62 -44.09
CA ASP A 159 21.25 1.51 -44.57
C ASP A 159 20.45 0.48 -45.43
N GLY A 160 19.16 0.75 -45.70
CA GLY A 160 18.28 -0.08 -46.54
C GLY A 160 17.82 -1.38 -45.86
N LEU A 161 17.89 -1.44 -44.54
CA LEU A 161 17.53 -2.65 -43.76
C LEU A 161 16.14 -2.54 -43.10
N GLY A 162 15.40 -1.45 -43.32
CA GLY A 162 14.16 -1.13 -42.59
C GLY A 162 12.98 -2.09 -42.84
N ASN A 163 12.91 -2.78 -43.96
CA ASN A 163 11.69 -3.52 -44.38
C ASN A 163 11.75 -5.02 -44.09
N GLY A 164 12.78 -5.54 -43.43
CA GLY A 164 12.88 -6.98 -43.18
C GLY A 164 12.12 -7.40 -41.91
N VAL A 165 11.31 -8.45 -41.95
CA VAL A 165 10.50 -9.00 -40.83
C VAL A 165 11.30 -9.10 -39.53
N PHE A 166 12.51 -9.62 -39.59
CA PHE A 166 13.37 -9.78 -38.41
C PHE A 166 13.69 -8.45 -37.73
N LEU A 167 13.99 -7.39 -38.51
CA LEU A 167 14.33 -6.10 -37.93
C LEU A 167 13.04 -5.33 -37.49
N SER A 168 11.95 -5.46 -38.26
CA SER A 168 10.63 -4.92 -37.90
C SER A 168 10.14 -5.48 -36.57
N ASN A 169 10.33 -6.78 -36.31
CA ASN A 169 10.03 -7.41 -35.03
C ASN A 169 10.86 -6.81 -33.86
N SER A 170 12.16 -6.58 -34.12
CA SER A 170 13.06 -5.96 -33.14
C SER A 170 12.69 -4.50 -32.85
N LEU A 171 12.30 -3.76 -33.90
CA LEU A 171 11.82 -2.37 -33.78
C LEU A 171 10.48 -2.29 -33.01
N ALA A 172 9.49 -3.11 -33.40
CA ALA A 172 8.20 -3.16 -32.72
C ALA A 172 8.38 -3.52 -31.25
N SER A 173 9.23 -4.51 -30.96
CA SER A 173 9.54 -4.90 -29.56
C SER A 173 10.23 -3.77 -28.78
N MET A 174 11.14 -3.02 -29.40
CA MET A 174 11.82 -1.88 -28.79
C MET A 174 10.83 -0.76 -28.47
N TYR A 175 10.00 -0.36 -29.42
CA TYR A 175 8.99 0.68 -29.19
C TYR A 175 7.97 0.27 -28.13
N ALA A 176 7.49 -0.96 -28.17
CA ALA A 176 6.59 -1.51 -27.18
C ALA A 176 7.21 -1.54 -25.76
N ALA A 177 8.51 -1.85 -25.66
CA ALA A 177 9.22 -1.81 -24.37
C ALA A 177 9.35 -0.39 -23.81
N CYS A 178 9.53 0.59 -24.68
CA CYS A 178 9.62 2.01 -24.31
C CYS A 178 8.25 2.70 -24.09
N GLY A 179 7.13 1.99 -24.22
CA GLY A 179 5.78 2.53 -24.05
C GLY A 179 5.18 3.22 -25.28
N GLU A 180 5.91 3.27 -26.41
CA GLU A 180 5.52 3.93 -27.66
C GLU A 180 4.70 2.98 -28.55
N MET A 181 3.53 2.55 -28.07
CA MET A 181 2.70 1.55 -28.78
C MET A 181 2.21 2.02 -30.14
N GLY A 182 2.00 3.34 -30.34
CA GLY A 182 1.65 3.91 -31.65
C GLY A 182 2.74 3.69 -32.68
N GLU A 183 4.01 3.86 -32.31
CA GLU A 183 5.14 3.61 -33.21
C GLU A 183 5.36 2.11 -33.44
N ALA A 184 5.19 1.28 -32.41
CA ALA A 184 5.24 -0.17 -32.54
C ALA A 184 4.21 -0.69 -33.56
N ARG A 185 2.99 -0.13 -33.51
CA ARG A 185 1.90 -0.47 -34.46
C ARG A 185 2.24 -0.01 -35.87
N ARG A 186 2.77 1.20 -36.06
CA ARG A 186 3.17 1.71 -37.37
C ARG A 186 4.26 0.83 -38.02
N VAL A 187 5.25 0.43 -37.25
CA VAL A 187 6.32 -0.49 -37.74
C VAL A 187 5.74 -1.83 -38.14
N PHE A 188 4.80 -2.34 -37.35
CA PHE A 188 4.11 -3.58 -37.69
C PHE A 188 3.30 -3.44 -38.98
N ASP A 189 2.46 -2.40 -39.10
CA ASP A 189 1.61 -2.19 -40.28
C ASP A 189 2.41 -1.88 -41.55
N ALA A 190 3.63 -1.34 -41.44
CA ALA A 190 4.52 -1.05 -42.56
C ALA A 190 5.31 -2.29 -43.06
N ALA A 191 5.33 -3.39 -42.33
CA ALA A 191 5.99 -4.61 -42.73
C ALA A 191 5.16 -5.35 -43.78
N GLU A 192 5.80 -5.80 -44.88
CA GLU A 192 5.10 -6.50 -46.00
C GLU A 192 4.63 -7.90 -45.57
N GLU A 193 5.35 -8.54 -44.66
CA GLU A 193 5.03 -9.88 -44.15
C GLU A 193 5.07 -9.90 -42.63
N HIS A 194 4.24 -10.73 -42.04
CA HIS A 194 4.18 -10.94 -40.59
C HIS A 194 4.34 -12.42 -40.25
N ASP A 195 5.28 -12.73 -39.39
CA ASP A 195 5.44 -14.05 -38.81
C ASP A 195 4.82 -14.12 -37.38
N ASP A 196 4.83 -15.29 -36.76
CA ASP A 196 4.34 -15.49 -35.39
C ASP A 196 5.02 -14.55 -34.39
N VAL A 197 6.30 -14.23 -34.62
CA VAL A 197 7.06 -13.34 -33.75
C VAL A 197 6.55 -11.90 -33.83
N SER A 198 6.16 -11.45 -35.04
CA SER A 198 5.57 -10.13 -35.28
C SER A 198 4.31 -9.93 -34.45
N TRP A 199 3.38 -10.89 -34.57
CA TRP A 199 2.10 -10.85 -33.84
C TRP A 199 2.32 -10.95 -32.33
N ASN A 200 3.17 -11.87 -31.86
CA ASN A 200 3.46 -12.05 -30.45
C ASN A 200 4.14 -10.83 -29.83
N SER A 201 5.02 -10.16 -30.56
CA SER A 201 5.68 -8.93 -30.11
C SER A 201 4.67 -7.80 -29.88
N LEU A 202 3.73 -7.63 -30.83
CA LEU A 202 2.69 -6.62 -30.73
C LEU A 202 1.69 -6.92 -29.59
N LEU A 203 1.21 -8.18 -29.48
CA LEU A 203 0.32 -8.63 -28.41
C LEU A 203 0.93 -8.41 -27.04
N SER A 204 2.18 -8.88 -26.84
CA SER A 204 2.86 -8.71 -25.54
C SER A 204 3.11 -7.24 -25.21
N GLY A 205 3.29 -6.38 -26.22
CA GLY A 205 3.40 -4.94 -26.07
C GLY A 205 2.11 -4.32 -25.50
N TYR A 206 0.97 -4.61 -26.13
CA TYR A 206 -0.32 -4.11 -25.66
C TYR A 206 -0.72 -4.66 -24.29
N VAL A 207 -0.40 -5.93 -24.00
CA VAL A 207 -0.62 -6.52 -22.66
C VAL A 207 0.19 -5.77 -21.59
N ARG A 208 1.46 -5.45 -21.86
CA ARG A 208 2.31 -4.65 -20.92
C ARG A 208 1.79 -3.23 -20.74
N ALA A 209 1.27 -2.65 -21.82
CA ALA A 209 0.64 -1.31 -21.78
C ALA A 209 -0.76 -1.33 -21.15
N SER A 210 -1.25 -2.47 -20.68
CA SER A 210 -2.61 -2.66 -20.15
C SER A 210 -3.74 -2.21 -21.10
N ALA A 211 -3.45 -2.17 -22.40
CA ALA A 211 -4.38 -1.77 -23.46
C ALA A 211 -5.24 -2.97 -23.92
N ARG A 212 -6.24 -3.31 -23.10
CA ARG A 212 -7.05 -4.53 -23.27
C ARG A 212 -7.79 -4.60 -24.60
N GLU A 213 -8.47 -3.53 -24.99
CA GLU A 213 -9.25 -3.51 -26.23
C GLU A 213 -8.37 -3.72 -27.45
N GLU A 214 -7.22 -3.06 -27.49
CA GLU A 214 -6.26 -3.19 -28.59
C GLU A 214 -5.64 -4.58 -28.62
N THR A 215 -5.37 -5.19 -27.45
CA THR A 215 -4.90 -6.58 -27.39
C THR A 215 -5.89 -7.55 -28.02
N LEU A 216 -7.19 -7.41 -27.69
CA LEU A 216 -8.25 -8.26 -28.24
C LEU A 216 -8.45 -8.03 -29.74
N LYS A 217 -8.37 -6.78 -30.23
CA LYS A 217 -8.42 -6.45 -31.65
C LYS A 217 -7.28 -7.11 -32.44
N VAL A 218 -6.04 -7.00 -31.91
CA VAL A 218 -4.87 -7.63 -32.54
C VAL A 218 -5.01 -9.15 -32.59
N PHE A 219 -5.50 -9.76 -31.50
CA PHE A 219 -5.74 -11.20 -31.48
C PHE A 219 -6.82 -11.62 -32.48
N SER A 220 -7.88 -10.86 -32.57
CA SER A 220 -8.92 -11.11 -33.61
C SER A 220 -8.36 -11.02 -35.02
N LEU A 221 -7.52 -10.00 -35.30
CA LEU A 221 -6.85 -9.87 -36.61
C LEU A 221 -5.93 -11.06 -36.90
N MET A 222 -5.15 -11.49 -35.89
CA MET A 222 -4.28 -12.68 -36.02
C MET A 222 -5.08 -13.92 -36.40
N CYS A 223 -6.26 -14.11 -35.77
CA CYS A 223 -7.17 -15.20 -36.11
C CYS A 223 -7.70 -15.10 -37.56
N HIS A 224 -8.07 -13.88 -38.00
CA HIS A 224 -8.55 -13.65 -39.37
C HIS A 224 -7.49 -13.92 -40.44
N HIS A 225 -6.22 -13.67 -40.13
CA HIS A 225 -5.11 -13.99 -41.03
C HIS A 225 -4.73 -15.48 -41.01
N GLY A 226 -5.47 -16.33 -40.32
CA GLY A 226 -5.24 -17.77 -40.28
C GLY A 226 -3.96 -18.21 -39.63
N ILE A 227 -3.36 -17.34 -38.79
CA ILE A 227 -2.14 -17.65 -38.05
C ILE A 227 -2.51 -18.56 -36.89
N GLY A 228 -1.80 -19.67 -36.77
CA GLY A 228 -2.06 -20.66 -35.71
C GLY A 228 -1.84 -20.13 -34.31
N TRP A 229 -2.70 -20.55 -33.38
CA TRP A 229 -2.58 -20.19 -31.98
C TRP A 229 -1.43 -20.95 -31.33
N ASN A 230 -0.41 -20.23 -30.88
CA ASN A 230 0.69 -20.82 -30.13
C ASN A 230 0.54 -20.49 -28.64
N SER A 231 1.27 -21.23 -27.78
CA SER A 231 1.21 -21.06 -26.31
C SER A 231 1.54 -19.64 -25.86
N PHE A 232 2.40 -18.93 -26.60
CA PHE A 232 2.80 -17.57 -26.24
C PHE A 232 1.68 -16.54 -26.51
N ALA A 233 1.03 -16.62 -27.68
CA ALA A 233 -0.10 -15.75 -28.02
C ALA A 233 -1.26 -15.97 -27.06
N LEU A 234 -1.64 -17.25 -26.84
CA LEU A 234 -2.71 -17.60 -25.89
C LEU A 234 -2.37 -17.18 -24.47
N GLY A 235 -1.15 -17.38 -24.01
CA GLY A 235 -0.69 -16.92 -22.68
C GLY A 235 -0.78 -15.40 -22.53
N SER A 236 -0.49 -14.64 -23.59
CA SER A 236 -0.61 -13.18 -23.59
C SER A 236 -2.09 -12.74 -23.47
N ILE A 237 -3.01 -13.40 -24.18
CA ILE A 237 -4.44 -13.11 -24.09
C ILE A 237 -5.02 -13.53 -22.73
N ILE A 238 -4.64 -14.69 -22.22
CA ILE A 238 -5.06 -15.14 -20.88
C ILE A 238 -4.65 -14.09 -19.82
N LYS A 239 -3.40 -13.60 -19.90
CA LYS A 239 -2.92 -12.55 -19.00
C LYS A 239 -3.70 -11.24 -19.14
N CYS A 240 -4.06 -10.85 -20.35
CA CYS A 240 -4.91 -9.70 -20.62
C CYS A 240 -6.31 -9.88 -19.98
N CYS A 241 -6.89 -11.08 -20.07
CA CYS A 241 -8.18 -11.39 -19.46
C CYS A 241 -8.13 -11.43 -17.93
N ALA A 242 -6.99 -11.74 -17.34
CA ALA A 242 -6.80 -11.75 -15.89
C ALA A 242 -6.82 -10.34 -15.25
N SER A 243 -6.51 -9.29 -16.02
CA SER A 243 -6.29 -7.92 -15.50
C SER A 243 -7.56 -7.04 -15.53
N GLY A 244 -8.72 -7.52 -15.95
CA GLY A 244 -9.90 -6.68 -16.21
C GLY A 244 -11.10 -6.99 -15.35
N GLY A 245 -11.71 -5.93 -14.77
CA GLY A 245 -13.01 -6.01 -14.10
C GLY A 245 -14.16 -6.49 -15.01
N ASP A 246 -15.33 -6.54 -14.50
CA ASP A 246 -16.54 -7.28 -14.85
C ASP A 246 -17.14 -7.17 -16.27
N VAL A 247 -16.47 -6.59 -17.24
CA VAL A 247 -16.96 -6.50 -18.62
C VAL A 247 -16.43 -7.68 -19.43
N GLY A 248 -17.15 -8.80 -19.42
CA GLY A 248 -16.95 -9.92 -20.34
C GLY A 248 -16.56 -11.27 -19.72
N GLY A 249 -17.35 -11.81 -18.79
CA GLY A 249 -17.23 -13.21 -18.30
C GLY A 249 -17.01 -14.21 -19.44
N HIS A 250 -17.71 -14.03 -20.53
CA HIS A 250 -17.64 -14.85 -21.73
C HIS A 250 -16.29 -14.84 -22.48
N ILE A 251 -15.45 -13.79 -22.31
CA ILE A 251 -14.15 -13.74 -23.01
C ILE A 251 -13.17 -14.76 -22.41
N ALA A 252 -13.14 -14.91 -21.09
CA ALA A 252 -12.28 -15.90 -20.45
C ALA A 252 -12.61 -17.33 -20.88
N GLU A 253 -13.90 -17.64 -20.95
CA GLU A 253 -14.41 -18.94 -21.42
C GLU A 253 -14.12 -19.16 -22.90
N ALA A 254 -14.28 -18.12 -23.73
CA ALA A 254 -13.93 -18.17 -25.14
C ALA A 254 -12.43 -18.44 -25.36
N VAL A 255 -11.56 -17.78 -24.60
CA VAL A 255 -10.10 -18.00 -24.66
C VAL A 255 -9.75 -19.41 -24.18
N HIS A 256 -10.38 -19.91 -23.14
CA HIS A 256 -10.24 -21.31 -22.72
C HIS A 256 -10.66 -22.27 -23.83
N GLY A 257 -11.79 -21.99 -24.49
CA GLY A 257 -12.22 -22.73 -25.68
C GLY A 257 -11.20 -22.72 -26.84
N CYS A 258 -10.48 -21.60 -27.02
CA CYS A 258 -9.40 -21.53 -28.01
C CYS A 258 -8.20 -22.42 -27.62
N VAL A 259 -7.84 -22.49 -26.32
CA VAL A 259 -6.75 -23.36 -25.82
C VAL A 259 -7.09 -24.85 -26.11
N VAL A 260 -8.33 -25.25 -25.82
CA VAL A 260 -8.80 -26.63 -26.06
C VAL A 260 -8.83 -26.92 -27.58
N LYS A 261 -9.35 -26.01 -28.42
CA LYS A 261 -9.36 -26.16 -29.87
C LYS A 261 -7.97 -26.23 -30.48
N ALA A 262 -7.00 -25.55 -29.88
CA ALA A 262 -5.60 -25.62 -30.31
C ALA A 262 -4.90 -26.92 -29.89
N GLY A 263 -5.53 -27.76 -29.07
CA GLY A 263 -4.94 -28.96 -28.52
C GLY A 263 -3.80 -28.70 -27.55
N LEU A 264 -3.85 -27.53 -26.85
CA LEU A 264 -2.83 -27.05 -25.93
C LEU A 264 -3.29 -27.13 -24.46
N ASP A 265 -4.36 -27.86 -24.21
CA ASP A 265 -4.94 -28.07 -22.88
C ASP A 265 -4.00 -28.80 -21.89
N ALA A 266 -3.04 -29.58 -22.42
CA ALA A 266 -2.00 -30.22 -21.63
C ALA A 266 -0.74 -29.35 -21.40
N ASP A 267 -0.68 -28.13 -21.96
CA ASP A 267 0.45 -27.22 -21.77
C ASP A 267 0.41 -26.62 -20.36
N LEU A 268 1.39 -26.99 -19.53
CA LEU A 268 1.48 -26.55 -18.12
C LEU A 268 1.62 -25.02 -17.97
N PHE A 269 2.22 -24.34 -18.95
CA PHE A 269 2.32 -22.89 -18.96
C PHE A 269 0.93 -22.24 -19.13
N LEU A 270 0.14 -22.74 -20.10
CA LEU A 270 -1.22 -22.26 -20.31
C LEU A 270 -2.16 -22.66 -19.16
N ALA A 271 -2.02 -23.87 -18.63
CA ALA A 271 -2.80 -24.32 -17.50
C ALA A 271 -2.57 -23.41 -16.26
N SER A 272 -1.32 -23.10 -15.93
CA SER A 272 -1.03 -22.18 -14.82
C SER A 272 -1.57 -20.78 -15.06
N ALA A 273 -1.46 -20.26 -16.28
CA ALA A 273 -1.98 -18.95 -16.65
C ALA A 273 -3.52 -18.89 -16.59
N MET A 274 -4.21 -19.95 -17.02
CA MET A 274 -5.68 -20.04 -16.95
C MET A 274 -6.18 -20.18 -15.51
N ILE A 275 -5.48 -20.92 -14.66
CA ILE A 275 -5.80 -21.02 -13.22
C ILE A 275 -5.69 -19.63 -12.58
N ASP A 276 -4.58 -18.91 -12.82
CA ASP A 276 -4.39 -17.54 -12.31
C ASP A 276 -5.46 -16.57 -12.85
N MET A 277 -5.85 -16.71 -14.12
CA MET A 277 -6.91 -15.90 -14.73
C MET A 277 -8.27 -16.14 -14.05
N TYR A 278 -8.68 -17.39 -13.88
CA TYR A 278 -9.96 -17.71 -13.24
C TYR A 278 -9.97 -17.28 -11.77
N ALA A 279 -8.86 -17.49 -11.05
CA ALA A 279 -8.73 -17.06 -9.67
C ALA A 279 -8.84 -15.53 -9.52
N LYS A 280 -8.14 -14.76 -10.35
CA LYS A 280 -8.21 -13.28 -10.35
C LYS A 280 -9.59 -12.73 -10.69
N ARG A 281 -10.42 -13.51 -11.36
CA ARG A 281 -11.80 -13.15 -11.72
C ARG A 281 -12.84 -13.61 -10.68
N GLY A 282 -12.43 -14.16 -9.57
CA GLY A 282 -13.34 -14.72 -8.56
C GLY A 282 -14.00 -16.04 -8.97
N ALA A 283 -13.61 -16.66 -10.08
CA ALA A 283 -14.14 -17.93 -10.57
C ALA A 283 -13.31 -19.14 -10.06
N LEU A 284 -13.11 -19.20 -8.75
CA LEU A 284 -12.25 -20.21 -8.10
C LEU A 284 -12.70 -21.64 -8.39
N ILE A 285 -14.00 -21.88 -8.54
CA ILE A 285 -14.55 -23.19 -8.89
C ILE A 285 -13.98 -23.67 -10.23
N ASN A 286 -13.89 -22.77 -11.23
CA ASN A 286 -13.34 -23.10 -12.55
C ASN A 286 -11.82 -23.34 -12.47
N ALA A 287 -11.10 -22.58 -11.63
CA ALA A 287 -9.69 -22.78 -11.38
C ALA A 287 -9.40 -24.16 -10.78
N VAL A 288 -10.19 -24.57 -9.76
CA VAL A 288 -10.10 -25.90 -9.13
C VAL A 288 -10.43 -27.02 -10.11
N ALA A 289 -11.49 -26.85 -10.93
CA ALA A 289 -11.86 -27.83 -11.94
C ALA A 289 -10.72 -28.03 -12.96
N LEU A 290 -10.11 -26.93 -13.42
CA LEU A 290 -8.99 -26.99 -14.34
C LEU A 290 -7.76 -27.64 -13.71
N PHE A 291 -7.43 -27.29 -12.46
CA PHE A 291 -6.31 -27.89 -11.74
C PHE A 291 -6.43 -29.43 -11.65
N LYS A 292 -7.64 -29.93 -11.41
CA LYS A 292 -7.93 -31.38 -11.36
C LYS A 292 -7.78 -32.08 -12.71
N LEU A 293 -7.91 -31.35 -13.81
CA LEU A 293 -7.76 -31.89 -15.18
C LEU A 293 -6.28 -31.98 -15.61
N VAL A 294 -5.36 -31.30 -14.95
CA VAL A 294 -3.92 -31.35 -15.27
C VAL A 294 -3.34 -32.68 -14.77
N PRO A 295 -2.83 -33.56 -15.66
CA PRO A 295 -2.44 -34.92 -15.27
C PRO A 295 -1.23 -34.97 -14.34
N ASP A 296 -0.24 -34.10 -14.57
CA ASP A 296 1.01 -34.04 -13.80
C ASP A 296 1.38 -32.57 -13.53
N PRO A 297 0.72 -31.89 -12.57
CA PRO A 297 0.97 -30.50 -12.28
C PRO A 297 2.38 -30.30 -11.69
N ASN A 298 3.11 -29.33 -12.25
CA ASN A 298 4.41 -28.93 -11.74
C ASN A 298 4.28 -27.87 -10.63
N VAL A 299 5.39 -27.46 -10.00
CA VAL A 299 5.43 -26.44 -8.93
C VAL A 299 4.74 -25.14 -9.35
N ILE A 300 4.81 -24.75 -10.62
CA ILE A 300 4.21 -23.49 -11.11
C ILE A 300 2.67 -23.60 -11.09
N VAL A 301 2.12 -24.73 -11.49
CA VAL A 301 0.66 -24.98 -11.47
C VAL A 301 0.14 -25.04 -10.03
N PHE A 302 0.86 -25.71 -9.11
CA PHE A 302 0.54 -25.68 -7.69
C PHE A 302 0.57 -24.28 -7.12
N ASN A 303 1.62 -23.50 -7.43
CA ASN A 303 1.74 -22.12 -6.95
C ASN A 303 0.61 -21.24 -7.47
N ALA A 304 0.21 -21.39 -8.73
CA ALA A 304 -0.92 -20.65 -9.29
C ALA A 304 -2.23 -20.95 -8.55
N MET A 305 -2.47 -22.22 -8.19
CA MET A 305 -3.67 -22.60 -7.44
C MET A 305 -3.63 -22.13 -5.98
N ILE A 306 -2.50 -22.29 -5.29
CA ILE A 306 -2.31 -21.79 -3.92
C ILE A 306 -2.50 -20.26 -3.88
N ALA A 307 -1.91 -19.53 -4.85
CA ALA A 307 -2.10 -18.08 -4.98
C ALA A 307 -3.55 -17.71 -5.32
N GLY A 308 -4.26 -18.58 -6.02
CA GLY A 308 -5.70 -18.42 -6.28
C GLY A 308 -6.51 -18.41 -5.00
N PHE A 309 -6.26 -19.35 -4.12
CA PHE A 309 -6.92 -19.39 -2.81
C PHE A 309 -6.58 -18.17 -1.93
N SER A 310 -5.36 -17.63 -2.03
CA SER A 310 -4.95 -16.44 -1.25
C SER A 310 -5.53 -15.11 -1.74
N ARG A 311 -6.35 -15.10 -2.80
CA ARG A 311 -6.95 -13.87 -3.37
C ARG A 311 -8.47 -13.83 -3.29
N ASP A 312 -9.11 -14.90 -2.88
CA ASP A 312 -10.57 -14.99 -2.82
C ASP A 312 -11.11 -14.33 -1.54
N GLU A 313 -11.44 -13.04 -1.65
CA GLU A 313 -12.06 -12.28 -0.56
C GLU A 313 -13.48 -12.77 -0.21
N ALA A 314 -14.16 -13.46 -1.14
CA ALA A 314 -15.51 -14.01 -0.91
C ALA A 314 -15.47 -15.32 -0.10
N ALA A 315 -14.38 -16.05 -0.18
CA ALA A 315 -14.16 -17.28 0.58
C ALA A 315 -13.44 -17.02 1.91
N VAL A 316 -13.93 -16.06 2.68
CA VAL A 316 -13.39 -15.73 4.01
C VAL A 316 -13.63 -16.88 4.97
N GLY A 317 -12.56 -17.58 5.38
CA GLY A 317 -12.65 -18.57 6.44
C GLY A 317 -11.57 -19.65 6.41
N LYS A 318 -11.65 -20.53 7.42
CA LYS A 318 -10.71 -21.64 7.64
C LYS A 318 -10.65 -22.67 6.50
N GLU A 319 -11.63 -22.70 5.59
CA GLU A 319 -11.68 -23.64 4.47
C GLU A 319 -10.62 -23.29 3.40
N VAL A 320 -10.45 -22.04 3.09
CA VAL A 320 -9.46 -21.56 2.09
C VAL A 320 -8.04 -21.96 2.49
N ILE A 321 -7.70 -21.75 3.75
CA ILE A 321 -6.40 -22.22 4.28
C ILE A 321 -6.26 -23.73 4.20
N ARG A 322 -7.29 -24.49 4.54
CA ARG A 322 -7.22 -25.95 4.49
C ARG A 322 -6.91 -26.44 3.10
N GLU A 323 -7.55 -25.87 2.09
CA GLU A 323 -7.30 -26.20 0.69
C GLU A 323 -5.86 -25.81 0.26
N ALA A 324 -5.41 -24.60 0.58
CA ALA A 324 -4.04 -24.17 0.27
C ALA A 324 -2.98 -25.04 0.96
N LEU A 325 -3.18 -25.40 2.24
CA LEU A 325 -2.29 -26.30 2.98
C LEU A 325 -2.38 -27.74 2.48
N SER A 326 -3.56 -28.21 2.03
CA SER A 326 -3.74 -29.51 1.40
C SER A 326 -2.92 -29.62 0.12
N LEU A 327 -2.97 -28.61 -0.73
CA LEU A 327 -2.16 -28.53 -1.95
C LEU A 327 -0.66 -28.47 -1.64
N TYR A 328 -0.27 -27.74 -0.61
CA TYR A 328 1.13 -27.70 -0.17
C TYR A 328 1.58 -29.08 0.32
N SER A 329 0.77 -29.77 1.10
CA SER A 329 1.06 -31.13 1.57
C SER A 329 1.14 -32.12 0.40
N GLU A 330 0.25 -32.01 -0.58
CA GLU A 330 0.29 -32.83 -1.80
C GLU A 330 1.57 -32.57 -2.60
N MET A 331 1.97 -31.30 -2.77
CA MET A 331 3.20 -30.93 -3.45
C MET A 331 4.44 -31.57 -2.75
N GLN A 332 4.47 -31.52 -1.42
CA GLN A 332 5.54 -32.16 -0.64
C GLN A 332 5.53 -33.70 -0.78
N SER A 333 4.35 -34.31 -0.74
CA SER A 333 4.20 -35.79 -0.88
C SER A 333 4.69 -36.29 -2.23
N ARG A 334 4.61 -35.46 -3.28
CA ARG A 334 5.14 -35.69 -4.62
C ARG A 334 6.66 -35.41 -4.73
N GLY A 335 7.33 -35.03 -3.65
CA GLY A 335 8.76 -34.72 -3.62
C GLY A 335 9.15 -33.42 -4.30
N MET A 336 8.17 -32.54 -4.59
CA MET A 336 8.43 -31.24 -5.19
C MET A 336 8.99 -30.28 -4.14
N GLN A 337 10.01 -29.50 -4.52
CA GLN A 337 10.58 -28.49 -3.63
C GLN A 337 9.75 -27.21 -3.70
N PRO A 338 9.31 -26.66 -2.54
CA PRO A 338 8.64 -25.37 -2.50
C PRO A 338 9.60 -24.25 -2.95
N SER A 339 9.03 -23.23 -3.57
CA SER A 339 9.76 -22.01 -3.97
C SER A 339 9.38 -20.84 -3.06
N GLU A 340 10.07 -19.72 -3.26
CA GLU A 340 9.72 -18.43 -2.62
C GLU A 340 8.26 -18.04 -2.86
N PHE A 341 7.73 -18.29 -4.06
CA PHE A 341 6.32 -18.03 -4.41
C PHE A 341 5.35 -18.95 -3.67
N THR A 342 5.75 -20.19 -3.41
CA THR A 342 4.92 -21.13 -2.63
C THR A 342 4.72 -20.59 -1.21
N PHE A 343 5.81 -20.25 -0.54
CA PHE A 343 5.76 -19.77 0.84
C PHE A 343 5.06 -18.42 0.97
N SER A 344 5.35 -17.46 0.10
CA SER A 344 4.67 -16.15 0.13
C SER A 344 3.18 -16.28 -0.08
N SER A 345 2.72 -17.13 -1.03
CA SER A 345 1.30 -17.35 -1.28
C SER A 345 0.58 -18.00 -0.08
N ILE A 346 1.21 -18.99 0.56
CA ILE A 346 0.62 -19.63 1.75
C ILE A 346 0.57 -18.66 2.94
N LEU A 347 1.61 -17.83 3.12
CA LEU A 347 1.63 -16.81 4.18
C LEU A 347 0.52 -15.78 3.95
N CYS A 348 0.31 -15.35 2.69
CA CYS A 348 -0.81 -14.48 2.34
C CYS A 348 -2.17 -15.13 2.64
N ALA A 349 -2.34 -16.44 2.33
CA ALA A 349 -3.55 -17.16 2.67
C ALA A 349 -3.78 -17.26 4.20
N CYS A 350 -2.71 -17.49 4.98
CA CYS A 350 -2.76 -17.48 6.44
C CYS A 350 -3.17 -16.11 6.99
N ASN A 351 -2.65 -15.04 6.37
CA ASN A 351 -2.96 -13.68 6.76
C ASN A 351 -4.44 -13.34 6.52
N LEU A 352 -4.95 -13.59 5.31
CA LEU A 352 -6.36 -13.33 4.96
C LEU A 352 -7.35 -14.05 5.87
N ALA A 353 -7.01 -15.25 6.31
CA ALA A 353 -7.90 -16.00 7.18
C ALA A 353 -7.65 -15.75 8.68
N GLY A 354 -6.71 -14.88 9.06
CA GLY A 354 -6.40 -14.55 10.44
C GLY A 354 -5.78 -15.71 11.26
N GLU A 355 -5.17 -16.69 10.59
CA GLU A 355 -4.66 -17.92 11.21
C GLU A 355 -3.15 -17.85 11.50
N LEU A 356 -2.77 -17.05 12.48
CA LEU A 356 -1.40 -16.86 12.93
C LEU A 356 -0.69 -18.17 13.28
N GLY A 357 -1.40 -19.15 13.84
CA GLY A 357 -0.85 -20.43 14.25
C GLY A 357 -0.23 -21.21 13.09
N PHE A 358 -0.93 -21.30 11.96
CA PHE A 358 -0.42 -21.89 10.72
C PHE A 358 0.69 -21.03 10.11
N GLY A 359 0.56 -19.71 10.11
CA GLY A 359 1.59 -18.82 9.63
C GLY A 359 2.93 -19.01 10.34
N LYS A 360 2.93 -19.21 11.67
CA LYS A 360 4.14 -19.54 12.45
C LYS A 360 4.75 -20.90 12.06
N GLN A 361 3.93 -21.90 11.74
CA GLN A 361 4.41 -23.20 11.24
C GLN A 361 5.09 -23.04 9.87
N ILE A 362 4.49 -22.28 8.97
CA ILE A 362 5.08 -21.99 7.65
C ILE A 362 6.37 -21.19 7.81
N HIS A 363 6.43 -20.21 8.73
CA HIS A 363 7.68 -19.50 9.04
C HIS A 363 8.79 -20.47 9.45
N GLY A 364 8.47 -21.49 10.27
CA GLY A 364 9.41 -22.57 10.60
C GLY A 364 9.88 -23.38 9.39
N GLN A 365 9.02 -23.60 8.38
CA GLN A 365 9.42 -24.24 7.12
C GLN A 365 10.30 -23.33 6.25
N VAL A 366 10.01 -22.03 6.19
CA VAL A 366 10.85 -21.03 5.52
C VAL A 366 12.28 -21.09 6.03
N LEU A 367 12.46 -21.15 7.36
CA LEU A 367 13.78 -21.28 7.99
C LEU A 367 14.48 -22.59 7.62
N LYS A 368 13.75 -23.72 7.60
CA LYS A 368 14.29 -25.03 7.21
C LYS A 368 14.77 -25.07 5.76
N HIS A 369 14.10 -24.38 4.87
CA HIS A 369 14.43 -24.32 3.45
C HIS A 369 15.40 -23.18 3.10
N SER A 370 15.90 -22.43 4.11
CA SER A 370 16.85 -21.32 3.96
C SER A 370 16.35 -20.17 3.09
N PHE A 371 15.04 -19.86 3.15
CA PHE A 371 14.41 -18.73 2.46
C PHE A 371 14.24 -17.50 3.36
N GLN A 372 14.86 -17.46 4.54
CA GLN A 372 14.74 -16.33 5.48
C GLN A 372 15.27 -15.00 4.94
N ASP A 373 16.11 -15.06 3.92
CA ASP A 373 16.74 -13.87 3.31
C ASP A 373 16.00 -13.36 2.06
N ASP A 374 14.83 -13.95 1.75
CA ASP A 374 14.03 -13.59 0.59
C ASP A 374 13.11 -12.40 0.91
N ASP A 375 13.14 -11.37 0.08
CA ASP A 375 12.40 -10.12 0.29
C ASP A 375 10.87 -10.31 0.18
N TYR A 376 10.40 -11.20 -0.72
CA TYR A 376 8.96 -11.49 -0.88
C TYR A 376 8.38 -12.23 0.32
N ILE A 377 9.10 -13.20 0.83
CA ILE A 377 8.71 -13.94 2.03
C ILE A 377 8.80 -13.03 3.25
N GLY A 378 9.84 -12.20 3.31
CA GLY A 378 10.02 -11.21 4.36
C GLY A 378 8.84 -10.26 4.48
N SER A 379 8.38 -9.68 3.36
CA SER A 379 7.19 -8.81 3.35
C SER A 379 5.93 -9.56 3.78
N ALA A 380 5.70 -10.77 3.26
CA ALA A 380 4.53 -11.58 3.64
C ALA A 380 4.50 -11.96 5.14
N LEU A 381 5.68 -12.22 5.73
CA LEU A 381 5.80 -12.45 7.18
C LEU A 381 5.53 -11.18 7.99
N ILE A 382 6.04 -10.03 7.53
CA ILE A 382 5.78 -8.73 8.17
C ILE A 382 4.28 -8.43 8.14
N ASP A 383 3.61 -8.61 7.01
CA ASP A 383 2.17 -8.40 6.87
C ASP A 383 1.39 -9.34 7.79
N LEU A 384 1.70 -10.65 7.79
CA LEU A 384 1.05 -11.63 8.66
C LEU A 384 1.14 -11.27 10.15
N TYR A 385 2.35 -10.91 10.62
CA TYR A 385 2.55 -10.56 12.03
C TYR A 385 1.91 -9.21 12.37
N SER A 386 1.93 -8.26 11.46
CA SER A 386 1.30 -6.95 11.63
C SER A 386 -0.21 -7.06 11.73
N ASP A 387 -0.85 -7.76 10.81
CA ASP A 387 -2.31 -7.93 10.80
C ASP A 387 -2.81 -8.76 12.00
N SER A 388 -1.95 -9.63 12.52
CA SER A 388 -2.22 -10.39 13.76
C SER A 388 -1.90 -9.62 15.05
N GLY A 389 -1.48 -8.36 14.98
CA GLY A 389 -1.10 -7.55 16.15
C GLY A 389 0.24 -7.92 16.79
N CYS A 390 1.01 -8.83 16.19
CA CYS A 390 2.30 -9.32 16.70
C CYS A 390 3.48 -8.49 16.18
N MET A 391 3.43 -7.17 16.37
CA MET A 391 4.39 -6.21 15.80
C MET A 391 5.87 -6.48 16.16
N GLU A 392 6.16 -7.07 17.34
CA GLU A 392 7.53 -7.41 17.74
C GLU A 392 8.13 -8.51 16.86
N ASP A 393 7.33 -9.53 16.50
CA ASP A 393 7.75 -10.60 15.60
C ASP A 393 7.93 -10.07 14.18
N GLY A 394 7.00 -9.20 13.70
CA GLY A 394 7.14 -8.50 12.42
C GLY A 394 8.42 -7.66 12.34
N TYR A 395 8.73 -6.94 13.42
CA TYR A 395 9.94 -6.13 13.49
C TYR A 395 11.23 -6.97 13.49
N ARG A 396 11.21 -8.15 14.15
CA ARG A 396 12.34 -9.10 14.08
C ARG A 396 12.55 -9.61 12.66
N CYS A 397 11.49 -10.00 11.96
CA CYS A 397 11.56 -10.40 10.55
C CYS A 397 12.16 -9.28 9.69
N PHE A 398 11.66 -8.04 9.85
CA PHE A 398 12.17 -6.88 9.13
C PHE A 398 13.68 -6.65 9.36
N ARG A 399 14.14 -6.75 10.60
CA ARG A 399 15.56 -6.55 10.96
C ARG A 399 16.47 -7.69 10.57
N SER A 400 15.95 -8.91 10.38
CA SER A 400 16.75 -10.07 9.97
C SER A 400 17.08 -10.09 8.48
N LEU A 401 16.33 -9.35 7.65
CA LEU A 401 16.60 -9.30 6.22
C LEU A 401 17.95 -8.63 5.93
N PRO A 402 18.79 -9.23 5.10
CA PRO A 402 20.14 -8.71 4.76
C PRO A 402 20.09 -7.36 4.07
N LYS A 403 19.05 -7.15 3.26
CA LYS A 403 18.81 -5.91 2.54
C LYS A 403 17.29 -5.67 2.53
N GLN A 404 16.86 -4.58 3.14
CA GLN A 404 15.46 -4.18 3.07
C GLN A 404 15.23 -3.40 1.78
N ASP A 405 14.31 -3.88 0.95
CA ASP A 405 13.83 -3.16 -0.24
C ASP A 405 12.66 -2.23 0.10
N ILE A 406 12.16 -1.49 -0.88
CA ILE A 406 11.05 -0.56 -0.66
C ILE A 406 9.77 -1.27 -0.23
N VAL A 407 9.55 -2.52 -0.67
CA VAL A 407 8.34 -3.29 -0.35
C VAL A 407 8.33 -3.67 1.12
N THR A 408 9.43 -4.21 1.64
CA THR A 408 9.58 -4.58 3.06
C THR A 408 9.47 -3.37 3.99
N TRP A 409 10.02 -2.21 3.60
CA TRP A 409 9.82 -0.96 4.34
C TRP A 409 8.36 -0.53 4.34
N THR A 410 7.68 -0.62 3.19
CA THR A 410 6.26 -0.25 3.07
C THR A 410 5.39 -1.15 3.93
N SER A 411 5.58 -2.47 3.89
CA SER A 411 4.87 -3.43 4.75
C SER A 411 5.06 -3.09 6.24
N MET A 412 6.30 -2.82 6.67
CA MET A 412 6.57 -2.49 8.07
C MET A 412 5.96 -1.16 8.51
N ILE A 413 6.02 -0.13 7.66
CA ILE A 413 5.41 1.18 7.95
C ILE A 413 3.88 1.04 7.99
N SER A 414 3.28 0.36 7.01
CA SER A 414 1.82 0.13 6.96
C SER A 414 1.34 -0.69 8.15
N GLY A 415 2.08 -1.74 8.51
CA GLY A 415 1.79 -2.53 9.71
C GLY A 415 1.83 -1.71 11.00
N CYS A 416 2.79 -0.78 11.14
CA CYS A 416 2.80 0.15 12.27
C CYS A 416 1.56 1.05 12.27
N VAL A 417 1.12 1.53 11.09
CA VAL A 417 -0.07 2.38 10.99
C VAL A 417 -1.34 1.61 11.36
N GLN A 418 -1.49 0.38 10.88
CA GLN A 418 -2.64 -0.49 11.19
C GLN A 418 -2.74 -0.80 12.70
N ASN A 419 -1.58 -0.97 13.37
CA ASN A 419 -1.52 -1.22 14.80
C ASN A 419 -1.45 0.06 15.65
N GLU A 420 -1.82 1.19 15.10
CA GLU A 420 -1.88 2.50 15.78
C GLU A 420 -0.52 2.98 16.34
N LEU A 421 0.60 2.41 15.87
CA LEU A 421 1.96 2.80 16.24
C LEU A 421 2.46 3.95 15.35
N PHE A 422 1.69 5.01 15.26
CA PHE A 422 1.88 6.10 14.29
C PHE A 422 3.25 6.79 14.41
N GLU A 423 3.72 7.05 15.64
CA GLU A 423 5.04 7.65 15.85
C GLU A 423 6.17 6.74 15.35
N LYS A 424 6.03 5.42 15.54
CA LYS A 424 7.00 4.43 15.06
C LYS A 424 7.01 4.39 13.53
N ALA A 425 5.85 4.48 12.89
CA ALA A 425 5.72 4.57 11.43
C ALA A 425 6.46 5.81 10.87
N LEU A 426 6.30 6.98 11.51
CA LEU A 426 7.01 8.20 11.12
C LEU A 426 8.52 8.10 11.29
N ARG A 427 8.99 7.46 12.37
CA ARG A 427 10.43 7.20 12.58
C ARG A 427 11.00 6.28 11.51
N LEU A 428 10.30 5.17 11.20
CA LEU A 428 10.70 4.25 10.12
C LEU A 428 10.74 4.94 8.77
N PHE A 429 9.78 5.79 8.46
CA PHE A 429 9.80 6.60 7.24
C PHE A 429 11.03 7.51 7.17
N HIS A 430 11.39 8.14 8.28
CA HIS A 430 12.59 8.95 8.34
C HIS A 430 13.88 8.12 8.13
N GLU A 431 13.93 6.89 8.69
CA GLU A 431 15.03 5.96 8.45
C GLU A 431 15.09 5.56 6.96
N LEU A 432 13.96 5.21 6.34
CA LEU A 432 13.87 4.89 4.91
C LEU A 432 14.50 5.97 4.03
N ILE A 433 14.14 7.24 4.28
CA ILE A 433 14.73 8.39 3.55
C ILE A 433 16.23 8.48 3.77
N ARG A 434 16.73 8.23 5.00
CA ARG A 434 18.16 8.22 5.32
C ARG A 434 18.91 7.11 4.62
N TYR A 435 18.29 5.96 4.40
CA TYR A 435 18.85 4.86 3.60
C TYR A 435 18.96 5.21 2.10
N GLY A 436 18.41 6.35 1.67
CA GLY A 436 18.44 6.79 0.27
C GLY A 436 17.43 6.08 -0.63
N LEU A 437 16.47 5.35 -0.06
CA LEU A 437 15.39 4.72 -0.80
C LEU A 437 14.33 5.77 -1.16
N LYS A 438 13.76 5.63 -2.35
CA LYS A 438 12.64 6.47 -2.78
C LYS A 438 11.34 5.86 -2.31
N PRO A 439 10.53 6.57 -1.48
CA PRO A 439 9.22 6.06 -1.09
C PRO A 439 8.33 5.89 -2.32
N ASP A 440 7.49 4.87 -2.29
CA ASP A 440 6.45 4.67 -3.28
C ASP A 440 5.13 5.34 -2.86
N LEU A 441 4.09 5.21 -3.70
CA LEU A 441 2.77 5.79 -3.43
C LEU A 441 2.14 5.21 -2.15
N PHE A 442 2.31 3.90 -1.91
CA PHE A 442 1.72 3.22 -0.76
C PHE A 442 2.40 3.66 0.55
N THR A 443 3.74 3.74 0.56
CA THR A 443 4.49 4.28 1.70
C THR A 443 4.02 5.69 2.04
N MET A 444 3.93 6.56 1.02
CA MET A 444 3.52 7.96 1.21
C MET A 444 2.09 8.07 1.75
N SER A 445 1.16 7.27 1.25
CA SER A 445 -0.23 7.25 1.71
C SER A 445 -0.33 6.74 3.16
N SER A 446 0.40 5.69 3.52
CA SER A 446 0.42 5.14 4.89
C SER A 446 0.99 6.15 5.89
N VAL A 447 2.09 6.82 5.54
CA VAL A 447 2.69 7.84 6.40
C VAL A 447 1.78 9.07 6.54
N MET A 448 1.07 9.44 5.46
CA MET A 448 0.07 10.52 5.52
C MET A 448 -1.08 10.16 6.46
N ASN A 449 -1.53 8.89 6.47
CA ASN A 449 -2.53 8.40 7.41
C ASN A 449 -2.03 8.43 8.87
N ALA A 450 -0.74 8.12 9.10
CA ALA A 450 -0.13 8.30 10.42
C ALA A 450 -0.17 9.76 10.87
N CYS A 451 0.18 10.71 9.98
CA CYS A 451 0.08 12.14 10.26
C CYS A 451 -1.37 12.57 10.57
N ALA A 452 -2.34 12.04 9.83
CA ALA A 452 -3.75 12.30 10.06
C ALA A 452 -4.21 11.81 11.44
N SER A 453 -3.78 10.62 11.85
CA SER A 453 -4.15 10.02 13.14
C SER A 453 -3.54 10.75 14.32
N LEU A 454 -2.29 11.19 14.20
CA LEU A 454 -1.64 12.04 15.21
C LEU A 454 -2.08 13.50 15.14
N ALA A 455 -2.79 13.89 14.08
CA ALA A 455 -3.17 15.27 13.76
C ALA A 455 -1.96 16.22 13.69
N VAL A 456 -0.83 15.72 13.15
CA VAL A 456 0.41 16.48 12.97
C VAL A 456 0.43 17.13 11.58
N ALA A 457 -0.23 18.28 11.47
CA ALA A 457 -0.44 18.98 10.19
C ALA A 457 0.87 19.34 9.49
N ARG A 458 1.85 19.84 10.24
CA ARG A 458 3.12 20.32 9.69
C ARG A 458 3.97 19.20 9.08
N THR A 459 4.04 18.06 9.75
CA THR A 459 4.72 16.88 9.21
C THR A 459 4.01 16.39 7.94
N GLY A 460 2.67 16.39 7.93
CA GLY A 460 1.87 16.07 6.77
C GLY A 460 2.16 17.00 5.57
N GLU A 461 2.31 18.32 5.77
CA GLU A 461 2.70 19.28 4.74
C GLU A 461 4.09 18.98 4.16
N GLN A 462 5.07 18.60 4.98
CA GLN A 462 6.39 18.20 4.52
C GLN A 462 6.34 16.95 3.64
N ILE A 463 5.55 15.96 4.03
CA ILE A 463 5.35 14.73 3.25
C ILE A 463 4.62 15.05 1.93
N GLN A 464 3.65 15.98 1.95
CA GLN A 464 3.01 16.46 0.73
C GLN A 464 4.00 17.11 -0.22
N CYS A 465 4.90 17.96 0.27
CA CYS A 465 5.94 18.57 -0.57
C CYS A 465 6.83 17.50 -1.22
N LEU A 466 7.12 16.40 -0.48
CA LEU A 466 7.87 15.28 -1.01
C LEU A 466 7.06 14.53 -2.08
N ALA A 467 5.76 14.30 -1.85
CA ALA A 467 4.87 13.65 -2.81
C ALA A 467 4.76 14.44 -4.13
N ILE A 468 4.64 15.76 -4.05
CA ILE A 468 4.65 16.65 -5.23
C ILE A 468 5.96 16.53 -6.00
N LYS A 469 7.10 16.61 -5.32
CA LYS A 469 8.43 16.45 -5.94
C LYS A 469 8.64 15.09 -6.60
N SER A 470 7.99 14.05 -6.07
CA SER A 470 8.05 12.69 -6.60
C SER A 470 7.00 12.42 -7.70
N GLY A 471 6.14 13.40 -8.05
CA GLY A 471 5.12 13.25 -9.07
C GLY A 471 3.87 12.49 -8.62
N PHE A 472 3.67 12.27 -7.32
CA PHE A 472 2.52 11.50 -6.80
C PHE A 472 1.25 12.33 -6.63
N ASN A 473 1.30 13.65 -6.79
CA ASN A 473 0.15 14.53 -6.63
C ASN A 473 -0.99 14.29 -7.64
N GLN A 474 -0.71 13.65 -8.77
CA GLN A 474 -1.70 13.29 -9.81
C GLN A 474 -2.53 12.04 -9.44
N PHE A 475 -2.09 11.24 -8.45
CA PHE A 475 -2.81 10.04 -8.06
C PHE A 475 -3.92 10.36 -7.07
N THR A 476 -5.15 9.91 -7.38
CA THR A 476 -6.35 10.11 -6.54
C THR A 476 -6.14 9.61 -5.10
N ALA A 477 -5.47 8.46 -4.93
CA ALA A 477 -5.17 7.90 -3.62
C ALA A 477 -4.33 8.86 -2.74
N MET A 478 -3.34 9.55 -3.33
CA MET A 478 -2.54 10.54 -2.59
C MET A 478 -3.36 11.78 -2.24
N GLY A 479 -4.21 12.24 -3.16
CA GLY A 479 -5.15 13.33 -2.93
C GLY A 479 -6.10 13.01 -1.77
N ASN A 480 -6.67 11.81 -1.75
CA ASN A 480 -7.56 11.33 -0.68
C ASN A 480 -6.86 11.29 0.68
N SER A 481 -5.62 10.74 0.74
CA SER A 481 -4.84 10.70 1.97
C SER A 481 -4.52 12.10 2.49
N PHE A 482 -4.27 13.05 1.60
CA PHE A 482 -4.02 14.43 1.98
C PHE A 482 -5.28 15.14 2.47
N ILE A 483 -6.43 14.97 1.80
CA ILE A 483 -7.73 15.46 2.25
C ILE A 483 -8.02 14.92 3.66
N HIS A 484 -7.82 13.63 3.89
CA HIS A 484 -8.00 13.01 5.20
C HIS A 484 -7.09 13.63 6.27
N MET A 485 -5.82 13.87 5.96
CA MET A 485 -4.88 14.53 6.89
C MET A 485 -5.34 15.95 7.24
N CYS A 486 -5.71 16.78 6.25
CA CYS A 486 -6.20 18.14 6.48
C CYS A 486 -7.50 18.13 7.31
N ALA A 487 -8.43 17.23 7.01
CA ALA A 487 -9.68 17.07 7.74
C ALA A 487 -9.43 16.71 9.22
N ARG A 488 -8.49 15.80 9.47
CA ARG A 488 -8.12 15.41 10.85
C ARG A 488 -7.36 16.49 11.61
N SER A 489 -6.69 17.40 10.90
CA SER A 489 -5.98 18.55 11.47
C SER A 489 -6.86 19.79 11.69
N GLY A 490 -8.14 19.73 11.29
CA GLY A 490 -9.09 20.82 11.50
C GLY A 490 -8.99 21.98 10.52
N ASP A 491 -8.49 21.73 9.29
CA ASP A 491 -8.37 22.75 8.25
C ASP A 491 -9.30 22.45 7.07
N VAL A 492 -10.57 22.87 7.19
CA VAL A 492 -11.61 22.68 6.16
C VAL A 492 -11.30 23.41 4.87
N ASP A 493 -10.68 24.58 4.96
CA ASP A 493 -10.33 25.37 3.78
C ASP A 493 -9.25 24.68 2.96
N ALA A 494 -8.26 24.05 3.63
CA ALA A 494 -7.27 23.23 2.95
C ALA A 494 -7.91 21.98 2.31
N VAL A 495 -8.85 21.31 2.99
CA VAL A 495 -9.60 20.19 2.43
C VAL A 495 -10.32 20.59 1.14
N THR A 496 -11.06 21.71 1.17
CA THR A 496 -11.84 22.20 0.02
C THR A 496 -10.91 22.55 -1.15
N ARG A 497 -9.84 23.30 -0.89
CA ARG A 497 -8.85 23.63 -1.93
C ARG A 497 -8.24 22.39 -2.58
N ARG A 498 -7.86 21.40 -1.78
CA ARG A 498 -7.26 20.15 -2.29
C ARG A 498 -8.22 19.34 -3.12
N PHE A 499 -9.46 19.23 -2.68
CA PHE A 499 -10.50 18.58 -3.47
C PHE A 499 -10.69 19.27 -4.84
N GLN A 500 -10.65 20.61 -4.90
CA GLN A 500 -10.76 21.36 -6.14
C GLN A 500 -9.56 21.17 -7.08
N GLU A 501 -8.35 21.00 -6.53
CA GLU A 501 -7.12 20.77 -7.28
C GLU A 501 -6.99 19.33 -7.85
N MET A 502 -7.80 18.37 -7.40
CA MET A 502 -7.77 17.00 -7.90
C MET A 502 -8.32 16.90 -9.32
N GLU A 503 -7.57 16.28 -10.24
CA GLU A 503 -8.01 16.04 -11.63
C GLU A 503 -9.12 14.99 -11.71
N SER A 504 -9.00 13.92 -10.93
CA SER A 504 -10.02 12.89 -10.82
C SER A 504 -10.49 12.76 -9.38
N ARG A 505 -11.80 12.57 -9.20
CA ARG A 505 -12.45 12.45 -7.89
C ARG A 505 -13.29 11.20 -7.86
N ASP A 506 -13.04 10.36 -6.87
CA ASP A 506 -13.79 9.13 -6.63
C ASP A 506 -14.75 9.27 -5.44
N VAL A 507 -15.51 8.23 -5.15
CA VAL A 507 -16.43 8.21 -4.00
C VAL A 507 -15.73 8.50 -2.67
N VAL A 508 -14.44 8.14 -2.55
CA VAL A 508 -13.64 8.38 -1.33
C VAL A 508 -13.35 9.88 -1.17
N SER A 509 -12.97 10.55 -2.27
CA SER A 509 -12.72 11.99 -2.29
C SER A 509 -13.96 12.78 -1.84
N TRP A 510 -15.13 12.46 -2.42
CA TRP A 510 -16.39 13.10 -2.08
C TRP A 510 -16.80 12.84 -0.63
N SER A 511 -16.73 11.57 -0.19
CA SER A 511 -17.06 11.19 1.18
C SER A 511 -16.16 11.87 2.21
N ALA A 512 -14.87 12.00 1.92
CA ALA A 512 -13.92 12.69 2.79
C ALA A 512 -14.22 14.19 2.91
N LEU A 513 -14.60 14.85 1.79
CA LEU A 513 -15.01 16.26 1.82
C LEU A 513 -16.30 16.47 2.62
N ILE A 514 -17.35 15.65 2.38
CA ILE A 514 -18.60 15.69 3.12
C ILE A 514 -18.36 15.47 4.62
N SER A 515 -17.59 14.44 4.96
CA SER A 515 -17.23 14.11 6.35
C SER A 515 -16.49 15.24 7.04
N SER A 516 -15.57 15.91 6.34
CA SER A 516 -14.85 17.07 6.88
C SER A 516 -15.82 18.19 7.28
N HIS A 517 -16.72 18.58 6.39
CA HIS A 517 -17.74 19.62 6.69
C HIS A 517 -18.69 19.18 7.81
N ALA A 518 -19.09 17.90 7.86
CA ALA A 518 -19.92 17.34 8.91
C ALA A 518 -19.27 17.47 10.30
N HIS A 519 -18.01 17.09 10.43
CA HIS A 519 -17.28 17.16 11.71
C HIS A 519 -16.98 18.59 12.17
N HIS A 520 -16.95 19.55 11.25
CA HIS A 520 -16.77 20.97 11.59
C HIS A 520 -18.09 21.71 11.90
N GLY A 521 -19.22 21.00 11.83
CA GLY A 521 -20.53 21.57 12.10
C GLY A 521 -21.14 22.36 10.94
N CYS A 522 -20.54 22.29 9.75
CA CYS A 522 -21.02 22.92 8.53
C CYS A 522 -22.05 22.03 7.80
N ALA A 523 -23.15 21.68 8.48
CA ALA A 523 -24.12 20.69 8.01
C ALA A 523 -24.72 21.03 6.63
N ARG A 524 -25.08 22.30 6.40
CA ARG A 524 -25.69 22.73 5.12
C ARG A 524 -24.68 22.61 3.95
N ASP A 525 -23.42 22.92 4.18
CA ASP A 525 -22.38 22.75 3.16
C ASP A 525 -22.15 21.28 2.87
N ALA A 526 -22.13 20.41 3.90
CA ALA A 526 -22.02 18.97 3.71
C ALA A 526 -23.16 18.41 2.84
N LEU A 527 -24.40 18.84 3.06
CA LEU A 527 -25.56 18.44 2.24
C LEU A 527 -25.50 19.02 0.81
N ARG A 528 -25.02 20.25 0.63
CA ARG A 528 -24.78 20.83 -0.69
C ARG A 528 -23.76 20.01 -1.47
N ILE A 529 -22.64 19.67 -0.85
CA ILE A 529 -21.58 18.86 -1.45
C ILE A 529 -22.10 17.46 -1.82
N PHE A 530 -22.97 16.87 -0.99
CA PHE A 530 -23.62 15.59 -1.31
C PHE A 530 -24.46 15.70 -2.59
N ASN A 531 -25.23 16.77 -2.74
CA ASN A 531 -25.99 17.00 -3.97
C ASN A 531 -25.07 17.21 -5.19
N GLU A 532 -23.96 17.95 -5.04
CA GLU A 532 -22.94 18.09 -6.08
C GLU A 532 -22.32 16.75 -6.50
N MET A 533 -22.09 15.83 -5.54
CA MET A 533 -21.66 14.46 -5.82
C MET A 533 -22.67 13.69 -6.66
N MET A 534 -23.97 13.84 -6.33
CA MET A 534 -25.06 13.22 -7.08
C MET A 534 -25.14 13.77 -8.52
N ASP A 535 -25.01 15.09 -8.69
CA ASP A 535 -24.99 15.75 -9.99
C ASP A 535 -23.79 15.30 -10.85
N ALA A 536 -22.65 15.01 -10.20
CA ALA A 536 -21.46 14.43 -10.82
C ALA A 536 -21.63 12.93 -11.18
N LYS A 537 -22.80 12.32 -10.89
CA LYS A 537 -23.11 10.90 -11.14
C LYS A 537 -22.16 9.92 -10.43
N VAL A 538 -21.61 10.32 -9.29
CA VAL A 538 -20.81 9.44 -8.44
C VAL A 538 -21.76 8.77 -7.44
N ALA A 539 -21.89 7.44 -7.51
CA ALA A 539 -22.78 6.70 -6.62
C ALA A 539 -22.30 6.77 -5.16
N PRO A 540 -23.13 7.19 -4.20
CA PRO A 540 -22.79 7.23 -2.79
C PRO A 540 -22.69 5.80 -2.23
N ASN A 541 -21.83 5.62 -1.25
CA ASN A 541 -21.68 4.38 -0.50
C ASN A 541 -22.07 4.55 0.98
N GLU A 542 -21.93 3.49 1.78
CA GLU A 542 -22.22 3.50 3.22
C GLU A 542 -21.49 4.63 3.96
N ILE A 543 -20.21 4.89 3.61
CA ILE A 543 -19.40 5.94 4.26
C ILE A 543 -19.92 7.33 3.89
N THR A 544 -20.42 7.51 2.67
CA THR A 544 -21.04 8.76 2.22
C THR A 544 -22.28 9.05 3.05
N PHE A 545 -23.20 8.08 3.17
CA PHE A 545 -24.42 8.25 3.98
C PHE A 545 -24.12 8.44 5.46
N LEU A 546 -23.11 7.74 6.01
CA LEU A 546 -22.66 7.98 7.38
C LEU A 546 -22.23 9.43 7.58
N SER A 547 -21.51 10.00 6.61
CA SER A 547 -21.05 11.39 6.67
C SER A 547 -22.23 12.38 6.60
N VAL A 548 -23.22 12.09 5.75
CA VAL A 548 -24.45 12.88 5.62
C VAL A 548 -25.28 12.83 6.91
N LEU A 549 -25.48 11.65 7.49
CA LEU A 549 -26.20 11.48 8.76
C LEU A 549 -25.47 12.18 9.92
N THR A 550 -24.14 12.12 9.93
CA THR A 550 -23.32 12.86 10.92
C THR A 550 -23.54 14.36 10.78
N ALA A 551 -23.57 14.87 9.54
CA ALA A 551 -23.85 16.29 9.27
C ALA A 551 -25.24 16.68 9.79
N CYS A 552 -26.25 15.87 9.51
CA CYS A 552 -27.62 16.12 10.00
C CYS A 552 -27.70 16.11 11.55
N SER A 553 -27.03 15.13 12.20
CA SER A 553 -26.99 15.07 13.66
C SER A 553 -26.28 16.29 14.26
N HIS A 554 -25.16 16.72 13.72
CA HIS A 554 -24.45 17.89 14.20
C HIS A 554 -25.13 19.21 13.90
N GLY A 555 -25.98 19.26 12.86
CA GLY A 555 -26.74 20.43 12.44
C GLY A 555 -28.15 20.51 12.98
N GLY A 556 -28.63 19.47 13.68
CA GLY A 556 -30.01 19.40 14.18
C GLY A 556 -31.08 19.25 13.08
N LEU A 557 -30.69 18.72 11.90
CA LEU A 557 -31.54 18.54 10.73
C LEU A 557 -32.26 17.18 10.80
N VAL A 558 -33.29 17.08 11.67
CA VAL A 558 -33.91 15.79 12.02
C VAL A 558 -34.63 15.18 10.83
N ASP A 559 -35.48 15.94 10.15
CA ASP A 559 -36.31 15.40 9.08
C ASP A 559 -35.46 15.01 7.86
N GLU A 560 -34.43 15.81 7.54
CA GLU A 560 -33.49 15.50 6.48
C GLU A 560 -32.67 14.22 6.81
N GLY A 561 -32.21 14.09 8.05
CA GLY A 561 -31.44 12.92 8.49
C GLY A 561 -32.27 11.64 8.40
N LEU A 562 -33.53 11.63 8.86
CA LEU A 562 -34.43 10.48 8.73
C LEU A 562 -34.70 10.15 7.27
N ARG A 563 -34.90 11.16 6.42
CA ARG A 563 -35.10 10.98 4.98
C ARG A 563 -33.85 10.35 4.32
N TYR A 564 -32.65 10.81 4.62
CA TYR A 564 -31.42 10.23 4.05
C TYR A 564 -31.18 8.80 4.52
N TYR A 565 -31.57 8.47 5.74
CA TYR A 565 -31.52 7.09 6.22
C TYR A 565 -32.47 6.17 5.43
N GLU A 566 -33.69 6.64 5.11
CA GLU A 566 -34.65 5.92 4.27
C GLU A 566 -34.15 5.78 2.83
N ILE A 567 -33.61 6.86 2.23
CA ILE A 567 -33.03 6.85 0.88
C ILE A 567 -31.90 5.81 0.77
N MET A 568 -31.00 5.77 1.74
CA MET A 568 -29.88 4.81 1.79
C MET A 568 -30.40 3.36 1.69
N ASN A 569 -31.44 3.04 2.46
CA ASN A 569 -31.97 1.69 2.55
C ASN A 569 -32.85 1.33 1.34
N ASN A 570 -33.80 2.23 0.96
CA ASN A 570 -34.85 1.92 -0.01
C ASN A 570 -34.45 2.20 -1.47
N GLU A 571 -33.68 3.27 -1.72
CA GLU A 571 -33.28 3.65 -3.08
C GLU A 571 -31.95 3.04 -3.50
N TYR A 572 -30.97 3.00 -2.57
CA TYR A 572 -29.64 2.48 -2.84
C TYR A 572 -29.43 1.02 -2.41
N GLY A 573 -30.37 0.44 -1.66
CA GLY A 573 -30.27 -0.94 -1.18
C GLY A 573 -29.10 -1.19 -0.22
N LEU A 574 -28.58 -0.12 0.40
CA LEU A 574 -27.45 -0.22 1.32
C LEU A 574 -27.97 -0.56 2.73
N SER A 575 -27.54 -1.69 3.27
CA SER A 575 -27.95 -2.12 4.61
C SER A 575 -27.36 -1.21 5.69
N PRO A 576 -28.20 -0.66 6.61
CA PRO A 576 -27.69 0.17 7.69
C PRO A 576 -26.74 -0.58 8.61
N THR A 577 -25.62 0.04 8.92
CA THR A 577 -24.68 -0.45 9.93
C THR A 577 -24.98 0.16 11.30
N ILE A 578 -24.37 -0.38 12.34
CA ILE A 578 -24.48 0.16 13.71
C ILE A 578 -24.11 1.65 13.79
N LYS A 579 -23.15 2.10 12.99
CA LYS A 579 -22.72 3.51 12.95
C LYS A 579 -23.83 4.41 12.41
N HIS A 580 -24.56 3.99 11.38
CA HIS A 580 -25.71 4.72 10.83
C HIS A 580 -26.83 4.84 11.87
N CYS A 581 -27.16 3.72 12.52
CA CYS A 581 -28.18 3.70 13.58
C CYS A 581 -27.78 4.61 14.76
N THR A 582 -26.50 4.57 15.15
CA THR A 582 -26.00 5.46 16.22
C THR A 582 -26.13 6.93 15.85
N CYS A 583 -25.88 7.32 14.59
CA CYS A 583 -26.07 8.70 14.12
C CYS A 583 -27.54 9.13 14.17
N VAL A 584 -28.47 8.24 13.81
CA VAL A 584 -29.91 8.52 13.89
C VAL A 584 -30.36 8.68 15.35
N VAL A 585 -29.87 7.81 16.24
CA VAL A 585 -30.15 7.92 17.69
C VAL A 585 -29.57 9.22 18.27
N ASP A 586 -28.35 9.60 17.88
CA ASP A 586 -27.75 10.88 18.30
C ASP A 586 -28.54 12.08 17.77
N LEU A 587 -28.99 12.00 16.50
CA LEU A 587 -29.85 13.03 15.89
C LEU A 587 -31.15 13.24 16.65
N LEU A 588 -31.93 12.18 16.89
CA LEU A 588 -33.18 12.21 17.63
C LEU A 588 -32.98 12.63 19.09
N GLY A 589 -31.89 12.08 19.69
CA GLY A 589 -31.52 12.36 21.07
C GLY A 589 -31.17 13.83 21.31
N ARG A 590 -30.35 14.44 20.46
CA ARG A 590 -30.01 15.88 20.54
C ARG A 590 -31.22 16.77 20.36
N ALA A 591 -32.16 16.36 19.51
CA ALA A 591 -33.42 17.08 19.30
C ALA A 591 -34.44 16.91 20.45
N GLY A 592 -34.10 16.14 21.49
CA GLY A 592 -35.02 15.89 22.62
C GLY A 592 -36.08 14.82 22.35
N ARG A 593 -36.11 14.20 21.20
CA ARG A 593 -37.06 13.14 20.82
C ARG A 593 -36.60 11.78 21.39
N LEU A 594 -36.44 11.71 22.72
CA LEU A 594 -35.85 10.56 23.41
C LEU A 594 -36.72 9.30 23.30
N ALA A 595 -38.06 9.44 23.27
CA ALA A 595 -38.97 8.31 23.09
C ALA A 595 -38.84 7.70 21.68
N ASP A 596 -38.74 8.55 20.66
CA ASP A 596 -38.57 8.11 19.27
C ASP A 596 -37.20 7.43 19.08
N ALA A 597 -36.15 7.97 19.71
CA ALA A 597 -34.82 7.38 19.68
C ALA A 597 -34.80 5.97 20.33
N GLU A 598 -35.51 5.81 21.46
CA GLU A 598 -35.64 4.52 22.12
C GLU A 598 -36.42 3.50 21.28
N ALA A 599 -37.56 3.93 20.69
CA ALA A 599 -38.33 3.09 19.77
C ALA A 599 -37.50 2.67 18.57
N PHE A 600 -36.78 3.61 17.96
CA PHE A 600 -35.87 3.31 16.83
C PHE A 600 -34.79 2.26 17.20
N ILE A 601 -34.22 2.33 18.41
CA ILE A 601 -33.24 1.31 18.87
C ILE A 601 -33.91 -0.05 18.97
N ARG A 602 -35.10 -0.12 19.61
CA ARG A 602 -35.80 -1.40 19.82
C ARG A 602 -36.20 -2.08 18.51
N ASP A 603 -36.56 -1.28 17.49
CA ASP A 603 -36.95 -1.77 16.16
C ASP A 603 -35.72 -2.11 15.27
N SER A 604 -34.52 -1.66 15.65
CA SER A 604 -33.30 -1.90 14.87
C SER A 604 -32.74 -3.30 15.11
N ALA A 605 -32.00 -3.80 14.15
CA ALA A 605 -31.20 -5.04 14.28
C ALA A 605 -30.12 -4.95 15.38
N PHE A 606 -29.81 -3.74 15.88
CA PHE A 606 -28.73 -3.48 16.82
C PHE A 606 -29.20 -3.21 18.26
N HIS A 607 -30.45 -3.56 18.60
CA HIS A 607 -31.04 -3.37 19.93
C HIS A 607 -30.28 -4.07 21.07
N ASN A 608 -29.44 -5.07 20.76
CA ASN A 608 -28.57 -5.77 21.71
C ASN A 608 -27.12 -5.25 21.74
N ASP A 609 -26.83 -4.12 21.10
CA ASP A 609 -25.50 -3.53 21.11
C ASP A 609 -25.46 -2.30 22.02
N ALA A 610 -24.51 -2.27 22.95
CA ALA A 610 -24.38 -1.20 23.94
C ALA A 610 -24.02 0.16 23.32
N VAL A 611 -23.45 0.21 22.10
CA VAL A 611 -23.02 1.44 21.42
C VAL A 611 -24.20 2.37 21.15
N VAL A 612 -25.33 1.83 20.63
CA VAL A 612 -26.51 2.63 20.33
C VAL A 612 -27.17 3.14 21.60
N TRP A 613 -27.25 2.32 22.65
CA TRP A 613 -27.80 2.71 23.96
C TRP A 613 -26.94 3.78 24.64
N ARG A 614 -25.60 3.76 24.48
CA ARG A 614 -24.71 4.83 25.00
C ARG A 614 -25.03 6.19 24.39
N SER A 615 -25.39 6.26 23.11
CA SER A 615 -25.81 7.50 22.46
C SER A 615 -27.10 8.04 23.09
N LEU A 616 -28.08 7.15 23.36
CA LEU A 616 -29.32 7.53 24.03
C LEU A 616 -29.07 7.99 25.48
N LEU A 617 -28.20 7.30 26.24
CA LEU A 617 -27.83 7.69 27.60
C LEU A 617 -27.19 9.08 27.65
N ALA A 618 -26.31 9.39 26.71
CA ALA A 618 -25.73 10.73 26.60
C ALA A 618 -26.79 11.80 26.35
N SER A 619 -27.80 11.49 25.54
CA SER A 619 -28.93 12.37 25.23
C SER A 619 -29.87 12.54 26.42
N CYS A 620 -30.14 11.48 27.20
CA CYS A 620 -30.91 11.59 28.45
C CYS A 620 -30.23 12.54 29.45
N ARG A 621 -28.88 12.50 29.52
CA ARG A 621 -28.12 13.46 30.35
C ARG A 621 -28.27 14.89 29.85
N ILE A 622 -28.24 15.15 28.55
CA ILE A 622 -28.36 16.50 27.98
C ILE A 622 -29.70 17.10 28.33
N HIS A 623 -30.77 16.31 28.28
CA HIS A 623 -32.16 16.76 28.51
C HIS A 623 -32.62 16.54 29.95
N GLY A 624 -31.80 15.99 30.84
CA GLY A 624 -32.16 15.80 32.27
C GLY A 624 -33.21 14.70 32.51
N ASP A 625 -33.42 13.79 31.56
CA ASP A 625 -34.37 12.67 31.72
C ASP A 625 -33.74 11.56 32.57
N MET A 626 -33.94 11.68 33.87
CA MET A 626 -33.35 10.78 34.87
C MET A 626 -33.92 9.37 34.84
N GLU A 627 -35.27 9.27 34.68
CA GLU A 627 -35.94 7.98 34.69
C GLU A 627 -35.51 7.10 33.53
N ARG A 628 -35.53 7.66 32.31
CA ARG A 628 -35.07 6.96 31.13
C ARG A 628 -33.56 6.72 31.19
N GLY A 629 -32.78 7.71 31.67
CA GLY A 629 -31.33 7.59 31.83
C GLY A 629 -30.93 6.43 32.71
N GLN A 630 -31.62 6.17 33.80
CA GLN A 630 -31.35 5.04 34.67
C GLN A 630 -31.66 3.72 33.99
N LEU A 631 -32.81 3.56 33.33
CA LEU A 631 -33.21 2.34 32.62
C LEU A 631 -32.20 1.99 31.49
N VAL A 632 -31.78 3.01 30.75
CA VAL A 632 -30.82 2.87 29.68
C VAL A 632 -29.44 2.50 30.22
N ALA A 633 -29.01 3.10 31.32
CA ALA A 633 -27.74 2.78 31.98
C ALA A 633 -27.71 1.32 32.49
N ASP A 634 -28.79 0.89 33.13
CA ASP A 634 -28.93 -0.50 33.60
C ASP A 634 -28.86 -1.46 32.42
N ARG A 635 -29.50 -1.17 31.28
CA ARG A 635 -29.41 -1.97 30.07
C ARG A 635 -28.00 -2.05 29.51
N ILE A 636 -27.23 -0.96 29.51
CA ILE A 636 -25.85 -0.94 29.07
C ILE A 636 -24.95 -1.77 30.03
N MET A 637 -25.22 -1.66 31.37
CA MET A 637 -24.46 -2.43 32.36
C MET A 637 -24.72 -3.93 32.29
N ASP A 638 -25.89 -4.34 31.77
CA ASP A 638 -26.19 -5.75 31.49
C ASP A 638 -25.47 -6.24 30.23
N LEU A 639 -25.40 -5.40 29.18
CA LEU A 639 -24.75 -5.72 27.91
C LEU A 639 -23.21 -5.66 28.00
N GLU A 640 -22.68 -4.62 28.67
CA GLU A 640 -21.24 -4.39 28.85
C GLU A 640 -20.90 -4.00 30.30
N PRO A 641 -20.76 -4.93 31.24
CA PRO A 641 -20.49 -4.64 32.65
C PRO A 641 -19.17 -3.90 32.90
N ALA A 642 -18.20 -4.02 32.00
CA ALA A 642 -16.86 -3.41 32.12
C ALA A 642 -16.77 -1.98 31.56
N SER A 643 -17.83 -1.47 30.93
CA SER A 643 -17.80 -0.16 30.27
C SER A 643 -17.86 0.97 31.30
N SER A 644 -16.77 1.73 31.48
CA SER A 644 -16.71 2.86 32.43
C SER A 644 -17.65 4.02 32.07
N ALA A 645 -18.00 4.16 30.78
CA ALA A 645 -18.77 5.32 30.29
C ALA A 645 -20.17 5.38 30.91
N SER A 646 -20.91 4.26 31.02
CA SER A 646 -22.24 4.21 31.61
C SER A 646 -22.26 4.63 33.06
N TYR A 647 -21.30 4.10 33.86
CA TYR A 647 -21.17 4.49 35.26
C TYR A 647 -20.87 5.98 35.45
N VAL A 648 -19.95 6.52 34.66
CA VAL A 648 -19.55 7.92 34.72
C VAL A 648 -20.69 8.86 34.31
N ILE A 649 -21.44 8.52 33.24
CA ILE A 649 -22.56 9.33 32.78
C ILE A 649 -23.67 9.33 33.83
N LEU A 650 -24.08 8.15 34.33
CA LEU A 650 -25.11 8.01 35.33
C LEU A 650 -24.74 8.70 36.65
N TYR A 651 -23.48 8.53 37.10
CA TYR A 651 -22.95 9.25 38.26
C TYR A 651 -23.09 10.76 38.11
N ASN A 652 -22.70 11.30 36.97
CA ASN A 652 -22.82 12.73 36.70
C ASN A 652 -24.28 13.19 36.61
N MET A 653 -25.17 12.38 36.04
CA MET A 653 -26.64 12.69 36.00
C MET A 653 -27.20 12.81 37.40
N TYR A 654 -26.85 11.90 38.32
CA TYR A 654 -27.30 11.97 39.70
C TYR A 654 -26.74 13.20 40.45
N LEU A 655 -25.47 13.57 40.18
CA LEU A 655 -24.92 14.80 40.74
C LEU A 655 -25.58 16.05 40.20
N ASP A 656 -25.85 16.11 38.90
CA ASP A 656 -26.51 17.23 38.23
C ASP A 656 -27.96 17.40 38.76
N ALA A 657 -28.59 16.31 39.22
CA ALA A 657 -29.93 16.29 39.85
C ALA A 657 -29.91 16.50 41.36
N GLY A 658 -28.75 16.61 42.01
CA GLY A 658 -28.63 16.73 43.47
C GLY A 658 -28.76 15.42 44.25
N GLU A 659 -28.86 14.26 43.58
CA GLU A 659 -29.04 12.92 44.16
C GLU A 659 -27.73 12.32 44.60
N VAL A 660 -27.04 12.91 45.60
CA VAL A 660 -25.72 12.55 46.08
C VAL A 660 -25.64 11.09 46.55
N SER A 661 -26.71 10.57 47.14
CA SER A 661 -26.73 9.19 47.64
C SER A 661 -26.66 8.14 46.50
N LEU A 662 -27.39 8.39 45.41
CA LEU A 662 -27.42 7.53 44.21
C LEU A 662 -26.09 7.64 43.45
N ALA A 663 -25.52 8.83 43.35
CA ALA A 663 -24.21 9.05 42.79
C ALA A 663 -23.13 8.24 43.55
N SER A 664 -23.15 8.24 44.90
CA SER A 664 -22.20 7.45 45.70
C SER A 664 -22.36 5.96 45.41
N LYS A 665 -23.58 5.44 45.41
CA LYS A 665 -23.86 4.02 45.09
C LYS A 665 -23.33 3.62 43.73
N THR A 666 -23.53 4.46 42.71
CA THR A 666 -23.03 4.19 41.33
C THR A 666 -21.52 4.13 41.32
N ARG A 667 -20.82 5.00 42.08
CA ARG A 667 -19.37 5.01 42.19
C ARG A 667 -18.84 3.77 42.91
N ASP A 668 -19.52 3.32 43.97
CA ASP A 668 -19.14 2.13 44.72
C ASP A 668 -19.36 0.86 43.88
N LEU A 669 -20.45 0.76 43.12
CA LEU A 669 -20.72 -0.29 42.16
C LEU A 669 -19.62 -0.37 41.09
N MET A 670 -19.19 0.77 40.57
CA MET A 670 -18.08 0.85 39.62
C MET A 670 -16.77 0.28 40.21
N LYS A 671 -16.48 0.59 41.48
CA LYS A 671 -15.30 0.07 42.19
C LYS A 671 -15.40 -1.44 42.45
N GLU A 672 -16.56 -1.91 42.93
CA GLU A 672 -16.83 -3.33 43.17
C GLU A 672 -16.63 -4.19 41.92
N ARG A 673 -17.04 -3.65 40.77
CA ARG A 673 -16.84 -4.31 39.45
C ARG A 673 -15.40 -4.11 38.90
N GLY A 674 -14.51 -3.43 39.58
CA GLY A 674 -13.12 -3.22 39.17
C GLY A 674 -12.96 -2.32 37.93
N VAL A 675 -14.00 -1.56 37.55
CA VAL A 675 -14.00 -0.73 36.35
C VAL A 675 -13.20 0.56 36.60
N LYS A 676 -12.18 0.81 35.75
CA LYS A 676 -11.33 2.01 35.83
C LYS A 676 -11.80 3.06 34.84
N LYS A 677 -11.83 4.32 35.30
CA LYS A 677 -12.13 5.47 34.42
C LYS A 677 -10.98 5.71 33.47
N GLU A 678 -11.27 5.87 32.19
CA GLU A 678 -10.29 6.28 31.17
C GLU A 678 -9.84 7.73 31.43
N PRO A 679 -8.51 8.00 31.50
CA PRO A 679 -7.99 9.36 31.71
C PRO A 679 -8.21 10.22 30.46
N GLY A 680 -8.65 11.47 30.70
CA GLY A 680 -8.74 12.47 29.64
C GLY A 680 -7.33 12.96 29.25
N LEU A 681 -6.94 12.70 27.99
CA LEU A 681 -5.69 13.12 27.39
C LEU A 681 -5.95 14.23 26.36
N SER A 682 -5.16 15.29 26.43
CA SER A 682 -5.12 16.33 25.41
C SER A 682 -3.71 16.54 24.91
N TRP A 683 -3.54 16.83 23.61
CA TRP A 683 -2.21 17.08 23.05
C TRP A 683 -2.22 18.24 22.04
N ILE A 684 -1.05 18.82 21.86
CA ILE A 684 -0.78 19.93 20.95
C ILE A 684 0.53 19.69 20.21
N GLU A 685 0.55 19.94 18.89
CA GLU A 685 1.77 19.90 18.07
C GLU A 685 2.44 21.27 18.05
N LEU A 686 3.72 21.34 18.41
CA LEU A 686 4.58 22.49 18.26
C LEU A 686 5.78 22.17 17.38
N ARG A 687 6.66 23.14 17.15
CA ARG A 687 7.94 22.92 16.43
C ARG A 687 8.87 21.96 17.16
N SER A 688 8.77 21.89 18.48
CA SER A 688 9.54 20.99 19.35
C SER A 688 9.05 19.55 19.35
N GLY A 689 7.83 19.28 18.87
CA GLY A 689 7.20 17.96 18.86
C GLY A 689 5.76 18.00 19.35
N VAL A 690 5.21 16.81 19.66
CA VAL A 690 3.88 16.65 20.25
C VAL A 690 4.01 16.68 21.77
N HIS A 691 3.25 17.55 22.42
CA HIS A 691 3.17 17.68 23.87
C HIS A 691 1.81 17.22 24.37
N SER A 692 1.76 16.28 25.29
CA SER A 692 0.54 15.68 25.84
C SER A 692 0.33 16.05 27.29
N PHE A 693 -0.93 16.21 27.68
CA PHE A 693 -1.34 16.64 29.02
C PHE A 693 -2.48 15.75 29.54
N VAL A 694 -2.40 15.40 30.82
CA VAL A 694 -3.48 14.74 31.57
C VAL A 694 -4.02 15.72 32.59
N ALA A 695 -5.25 15.52 33.06
CA ALA A 695 -5.84 16.38 34.07
C ALA A 695 -4.98 16.40 35.35
N GLY A 696 -4.61 17.60 35.80
CA GLY A 696 -3.78 17.78 36.98
C GLY A 696 -2.32 17.39 36.83
N ASP A 697 -1.85 17.15 35.61
CA ASP A 697 -0.47 16.71 35.33
C ASP A 697 0.56 17.82 35.64
N LYS A 698 1.58 17.48 36.40
CA LYS A 698 2.74 18.31 36.69
C LYS A 698 4.05 17.74 36.15
N SER A 699 3.99 16.67 35.38
CA SER A 699 5.18 15.97 34.86
C SER A 699 5.89 16.71 33.71
N HIS A 700 5.19 17.63 33.03
CA HIS A 700 5.77 18.39 31.94
C HIS A 700 6.91 19.29 32.43
N PRO A 701 8.06 19.38 31.73
CA PRO A 701 9.20 20.21 32.16
C PRO A 701 8.86 21.67 32.46
N GLU A 702 7.90 22.24 31.71
CA GLU A 702 7.44 23.62 31.84
C GLU A 702 6.17 23.76 32.69
N SER A 703 5.81 22.77 33.51
CA SER A 703 4.53 22.73 34.23
C SER A 703 4.27 24.02 35.03
N ASN A 704 5.26 24.58 35.72
CA ASN A 704 5.12 25.82 36.51
C ASN A 704 4.71 27.02 35.66
N ALA A 705 5.32 27.16 34.46
CA ALA A 705 5.00 28.26 33.55
C ALA A 705 3.57 28.07 32.94
N ILE A 706 3.16 26.83 32.64
CA ILE A 706 1.85 26.48 32.13
C ILE A 706 0.77 26.82 33.15
N TYR A 707 0.94 26.39 34.39
CA TYR A 707 -0.03 26.69 35.49
C TYR A 707 -0.12 28.18 35.82
N LYS A 708 1.01 28.88 35.76
CA LYS A 708 1.03 30.34 35.95
C LYS A 708 0.24 31.04 34.84
N LYS A 709 0.50 30.67 33.59
CA LYS A 709 -0.25 31.25 32.45
C LYS A 709 -1.73 30.95 32.51
N LEU A 710 -2.09 29.72 32.90
CA LEU A 710 -3.48 29.33 33.09
C LEU A 710 -4.18 30.17 34.18
N ALA A 711 -3.52 30.40 35.30
CA ALA A 711 -4.06 31.24 36.35
C ALA A 711 -4.25 32.69 35.89
N GLU A 712 -3.31 33.27 35.14
CA GLU A 712 -3.46 34.58 34.51
C GLU A 712 -4.66 34.67 33.58
N MET A 713 -4.88 33.65 32.70
CA MET A 713 -6.02 33.59 31.77
C MET A 713 -7.36 33.50 32.54
N LEU A 714 -7.45 32.63 33.56
CA LEU A 714 -8.68 32.47 34.36
C LEU A 714 -8.99 33.73 35.16
N SER A 715 -7.98 34.40 35.74
CA SER A 715 -8.18 35.68 36.44
C SER A 715 -8.67 36.81 35.53
N LYS A 716 -8.22 36.83 34.26
CA LYS A 716 -8.76 37.78 33.25
C LYS A 716 -10.26 37.51 32.96
N ILE A 717 -10.62 36.24 32.83
CA ILE A 717 -12.01 35.83 32.57
C ILE A 717 -12.93 36.22 33.73
N GLU A 718 -12.52 35.95 34.97
CA GLU A 718 -13.26 36.34 36.18
C GLU A 718 -13.54 37.85 36.25
N LYS A 719 -12.54 38.65 35.91
CA LYS A 719 -12.71 40.14 35.86
C LYS A 719 -13.65 40.60 34.78
N LEU A 720 -13.73 39.90 33.65
CA LEU A 720 -14.60 40.24 32.53
C LEU A 720 -16.03 39.75 32.71
N SER A 721 -16.26 38.69 33.47
CA SER A 721 -17.59 38.11 33.72
C SER A 721 -18.40 38.84 34.79
N GLY A 722 -17.83 39.83 35.50
CA GLY A 722 -18.56 40.70 36.40
C GLY A 722 -19.16 39.98 37.64
N THR A 723 -18.75 38.79 37.96
CA THR A 723 -19.12 38.06 39.16
C THR A 723 -18.19 38.50 40.30
N ASP A 724 -18.43 39.71 40.82
CA ASP A 724 -18.01 40.08 42.16
C ASP A 724 -18.75 39.22 43.18
N SER A 725 -18.29 38.02 43.44
CA SER A 725 -18.65 37.31 44.66
C SER A 725 -17.90 37.93 45.82
N ALA A 726 -18.47 39.04 46.31
CA ALA A 726 -18.17 39.57 47.64
C ALA A 726 -18.66 38.55 48.68
N SER A 727 -17.80 37.60 49.03
CA SER A 727 -17.93 36.82 50.26
C SER A 727 -16.57 36.27 50.66
N THR A 728 -16.05 36.86 51.80
CA THR A 728 -15.02 36.39 52.72
C THR A 728 -13.55 36.43 52.23
N GLU A 729 -12.95 37.58 52.53
CA GLU A 729 -11.50 37.78 52.63
C GLU A 729 -10.88 37.04 53.80
N SER A 730 -10.72 35.76 53.83
CA SER A 730 -9.84 35.13 54.81
C SER A 730 -9.20 33.80 54.40
N ASP A 731 -9.53 33.19 53.26
CA ASP A 731 -8.94 31.92 52.82
C ASP A 731 -8.43 31.89 51.36
N GLY A 732 -8.15 33.04 50.78
CA GLY A 732 -8.06 33.24 49.33
C GLY A 732 -6.86 32.65 48.59
N VAL A 733 -5.75 32.25 49.26
CA VAL A 733 -4.56 31.77 48.60
C VAL A 733 -4.49 30.25 48.57
N TYR A 734 -4.89 29.58 49.62
CA TYR A 734 -4.91 28.12 49.68
C TYR A 734 -6.01 27.45 48.87
N SER A 735 -7.17 28.07 48.71
CA SER A 735 -8.27 27.56 47.92
C SER A 735 -8.03 27.69 46.37
N ARG A 736 -7.25 28.69 45.93
CA ARG A 736 -6.86 28.86 44.52
C ARG A 736 -5.90 27.81 44.02
N GLU A 737 -4.90 27.40 44.81
CA GLU A 737 -3.97 26.33 44.48
C GLU A 737 -4.66 24.96 44.42
N GLN A 738 -5.64 24.68 45.30
CA GLN A 738 -6.40 23.45 45.29
C GLN A 738 -7.35 23.34 44.10
N ASN A 739 -7.91 24.45 43.59
CA ASN A 739 -8.70 24.48 42.37
C ASN A 739 -7.88 24.27 41.08
N LEU A 740 -6.58 24.61 41.10
CA LEU A 740 -5.70 24.39 39.96
C LEU A 740 -5.23 22.93 39.82
N VAL A 741 -5.21 22.16 40.92
CA VAL A 741 -4.84 20.73 40.91
C VAL A 741 -5.86 19.85 40.15
N GLY A 742 -7.11 20.31 40.00
CA GLY A 742 -8.19 19.64 39.24
C GLY A 742 -8.37 20.13 37.80
N CYS A 743 -7.42 20.90 37.25
CA CYS A 743 -7.58 21.44 35.89
C CYS A 743 -7.57 20.37 34.82
N HIS A 744 -8.54 20.44 33.91
CA HIS A 744 -8.66 19.51 32.79
C HIS A 744 -7.54 19.70 31.77
N SER A 745 -7.15 18.63 31.12
CA SER A 745 -6.02 18.54 30.17
C SER A 745 -6.09 19.56 29.04
N GLU A 746 -7.32 19.92 28.55
CA GLU A 746 -7.52 20.91 27.49
C GLU A 746 -7.05 22.30 27.91
N LYS A 747 -7.34 22.70 29.15
CA LYS A 747 -6.96 24.01 29.68
C LYS A 747 -5.43 24.15 29.76
N LEU A 748 -4.74 23.06 30.15
CA LEU A 748 -3.27 22.99 30.17
C LEU A 748 -2.67 23.07 28.76
N ALA A 749 -3.22 22.31 27.80
CA ALA A 749 -2.77 22.33 26.42
C ALA A 749 -2.93 23.71 25.77
N VAL A 750 -4.08 24.40 26.00
CA VAL A 750 -4.29 25.76 25.50
C VAL A 750 -3.32 26.75 26.16
N ALA A 751 -3.12 26.69 27.48
CA ALA A 751 -2.16 27.55 28.17
C ALA A 751 -0.73 27.41 27.63
N PHE A 752 -0.31 26.16 27.34
CA PHE A 752 0.96 25.85 26.70
C PHE A 752 1.05 26.42 25.28
N GLY A 753 0.00 26.26 24.48
CA GLY A 753 -0.12 26.82 23.13
C GLY A 753 -0.05 28.36 23.14
N MET A 754 -0.64 29.04 24.14
CA MET A 754 -0.55 30.49 24.29
C MET A 754 0.88 30.96 24.49
N PHE A 755 1.72 30.14 25.08
CA PHE A 755 3.10 30.47 25.39
C PHE A 755 4.03 30.35 24.19
N HIS A 756 3.81 29.29 23.37
CA HIS A 756 4.78 28.87 22.36
C HIS A 756 4.39 29.20 20.93
N LEU A 757 3.13 29.52 20.66
CA LEU A 757 2.66 29.85 19.31
C LEU A 757 2.57 31.37 19.11
N PRO A 758 2.91 31.88 17.92
CA PRO A 758 2.69 33.29 17.57
C PRO A 758 1.22 33.68 17.76
N GLN A 759 0.96 34.95 18.08
CA GLN A 759 -0.40 35.40 18.38
C GLN A 759 -1.37 35.31 17.19
N SER A 760 -0.85 35.35 15.97
CA SER A 760 -1.64 35.17 14.75
C SER A 760 -1.99 33.72 14.42
N ALA A 761 -1.33 32.73 15.07
CA ALA A 761 -1.58 31.33 14.77
C ALA A 761 -2.70 30.74 15.64
N PRO A 762 -3.61 29.93 15.08
CA PRO A 762 -4.61 29.25 15.87
C PRO A 762 -3.96 28.21 16.81
N ILE A 763 -4.56 28.02 17.98
CA ILE A 763 -4.14 26.98 18.91
C ILE A 763 -4.96 25.73 18.62
N ARG A 764 -4.32 24.67 18.13
CA ARG A 764 -4.99 23.40 17.80
C ARG A 764 -4.72 22.39 18.91
N VAL A 765 -5.77 21.98 19.60
CA VAL A 765 -5.73 21.01 20.71
C VAL A 765 -6.55 19.80 20.32
N MET A 766 -5.99 18.62 20.48
CA MET A 766 -6.66 17.34 20.28
C MET A 766 -6.98 16.70 21.63
N LYS A 767 -8.11 16.01 21.70
CA LYS A 767 -8.56 15.34 22.91
C LYS A 767 -9.15 13.96 22.59
N ASN A 768 -8.86 12.97 23.43
CA ASN A 768 -9.38 11.60 23.30
C ASN A 768 -10.85 11.46 23.72
N LEU A 769 -11.32 12.29 24.63
CA LEU A 769 -12.69 12.28 25.16
C LEU A 769 -13.47 13.50 24.72
N ARG A 770 -14.81 13.44 24.80
CA ARG A 770 -15.68 14.58 24.57
C ARG A 770 -15.36 15.73 25.53
N VAL A 771 -15.37 16.97 25.03
CA VAL A 771 -15.15 18.17 25.84
C VAL A 771 -16.32 18.35 26.86
N CYS A 772 -16.05 18.71 28.07
CA CYS A 772 -17.08 18.98 29.06
C CYS A 772 -17.63 20.43 28.96
N ARG A 773 -18.82 20.69 29.50
CA ARG A 773 -19.44 22.02 29.45
C ARG A 773 -18.58 23.12 30.03
N ASP A 774 -17.88 22.85 31.17
CA ASP A 774 -16.99 23.81 31.81
C ASP A 774 -15.79 24.17 30.90
N CYS A 775 -15.11 23.17 30.30
CA CYS A 775 -14.02 23.43 29.38
C CYS A 775 -14.49 24.13 28.09
N HIS A 776 -15.65 23.75 27.55
CA HIS A 776 -16.22 24.40 26.38
C HIS A 776 -16.51 25.90 26.64
N SER A 777 -17.17 26.21 27.75
CA SER A 777 -17.45 27.58 28.16
C SER A 777 -16.18 28.38 28.45
N THR A 778 -15.20 27.75 29.13
CA THR A 778 -13.88 28.36 29.37
C THR A 778 -13.16 28.70 28.07
N MET A 779 -13.19 27.79 27.06
CA MET A 779 -12.54 28.04 25.76
C MET A 779 -13.20 29.20 25.00
N LYS A 780 -14.54 29.34 25.07
CA LYS A 780 -15.24 30.50 24.51
C LYS A 780 -14.71 31.80 25.14
N LEU A 781 -14.67 31.86 26.48
CA LEU A 781 -14.22 33.04 27.20
C LEU A 781 -12.71 33.35 26.94
N ILE A 782 -11.86 32.33 26.90
CA ILE A 782 -10.42 32.50 26.53
C ILE A 782 -10.31 33.07 25.13
N SER A 783 -11.05 32.53 24.15
CA SER A 783 -10.98 32.99 22.76
C SER A 783 -11.41 34.46 22.61
N GLY A 784 -12.38 34.93 23.41
CA GLY A 784 -12.80 36.32 23.45
C GLY A 784 -11.82 37.23 24.17
N SER A 785 -11.33 36.84 25.36
CA SER A 785 -10.42 37.65 26.19
C SER A 785 -9.02 37.79 25.62
N GLU A 786 -8.50 36.78 24.95
CA GLU A 786 -7.18 36.78 24.33
C GLU A 786 -7.20 37.13 22.84
N ASN A 787 -8.38 37.34 22.26
CA ASN A 787 -8.61 37.57 20.83
C ASN A 787 -7.86 36.57 19.95
N ARG A 788 -8.04 35.28 20.30
CA ARG A 788 -7.28 34.19 19.66
C ARG A 788 -8.19 33.05 19.29
N GLU A 789 -7.94 32.50 18.10
CA GLU A 789 -8.65 31.32 17.65
C GLU A 789 -8.12 30.06 18.35
N ILE A 790 -9.05 29.26 18.89
CA ILE A 790 -8.76 27.97 19.49
C ILE A 790 -9.56 26.93 18.71
N ILE A 791 -8.90 25.94 18.17
CA ILE A 791 -9.50 24.79 17.49
C ILE A 791 -9.30 23.59 18.40
N LEU A 792 -10.40 23.11 18.97
CA LEU A 792 -10.37 21.93 19.83
C LEU A 792 -11.09 20.79 19.10
N ARG A 793 -10.40 19.69 18.87
CA ARG A 793 -11.00 18.45 18.39
C ARG A 793 -11.21 17.52 19.57
N ASP A 794 -12.43 17.12 19.77
CA ASP A 794 -12.78 16.03 20.69
C ASP A 794 -12.99 14.71 19.93
N GLY A 795 -13.45 13.66 20.59
CA GLY A 795 -13.66 12.36 19.96
C GLY A 795 -14.68 12.35 18.83
N ILE A 796 -15.52 13.39 18.69
CA ILE A 796 -16.69 13.41 17.80
C ILE A 796 -16.58 14.52 16.75
N ARG A 797 -16.17 15.75 17.13
CA ARG A 797 -16.21 16.92 16.25
C ARG A 797 -15.13 17.93 16.56
N PHE A 798 -15.00 18.93 15.67
CA PHE A 798 -14.20 20.12 15.89
C PHE A 798 -15.05 21.26 16.48
N HIS A 799 -14.45 21.96 17.44
CA HIS A 799 -14.97 23.18 18.03
C HIS A 799 -14.04 24.33 17.68
N HIS A 800 -14.49 25.25 16.86
CA HIS A 800 -13.76 26.47 16.54
C HIS A 800 -14.25 27.61 17.43
N PHE A 801 -13.40 28.00 18.36
CA PHE A 801 -13.67 29.12 19.27
C PHE A 801 -13.04 30.37 18.71
N ARG A 802 -13.84 31.36 18.41
CA ARG A 802 -13.41 32.65 17.88
C ARG A 802 -14.26 33.78 18.46
N GLY A 803 -13.64 34.84 19.00
CA GLY A 803 -14.34 36.01 19.54
C GLY A 803 -15.44 35.72 20.56
N GLY A 804 -15.22 34.72 21.44
CA GLY A 804 -16.19 34.35 22.48
C GLY A 804 -17.33 33.42 22.03
N SER A 805 -17.35 33.01 20.75
CA SER A 805 -18.34 32.10 20.19
C SER A 805 -17.73 30.77 19.79
N CYS A 806 -18.52 29.71 19.62
CA CYS A 806 -18.11 28.43 19.10
C CYS A 806 -18.86 28.07 17.83
N SER A 807 -18.21 27.46 16.85
CA SER A 807 -18.82 26.97 15.59
C SER A 807 -19.95 25.97 15.81
N CYS A 808 -20.01 25.32 16.99
CA CYS A 808 -21.08 24.37 17.32
C CYS A 808 -22.43 25.03 17.67
N GLY A 809 -22.48 26.36 17.85
CA GLY A 809 -23.69 27.05 18.27
C GLY A 809 -24.27 26.56 19.59
N ASP A 810 -23.43 25.98 20.45
CA ASP A 810 -23.79 25.30 21.71
C ASP A 810 -24.70 24.06 21.54
N TYR A 811 -24.84 23.59 20.31
CA TYR A 811 -25.54 22.34 19.94
C TYR A 811 -24.52 21.20 19.81
N TRP A 812 -24.13 20.61 20.97
CA TRP A 812 -23.04 19.61 20.97
C TRP A 812 -23.17 18.54 22.03
#